data_996410d7404e7ea77cfc5f265da7d214
#
_entry.id   996410d7404e7ea77cfc5f265da7d214
#
_cell.length_a   1.000
_cell.length_b   1.000
_cell.length_c   1.000
_cell.angle_alpha   90.00
_cell.angle_beta   90.00
_cell.angle_gamma   90.00
#
_symmetry.space_group_name_H-M   'P 1'
#
loop_
_entity.id
_entity.type
_entity.pdbx_description
1 polymer ?
#
loop_
_entity_poly.entity_id
_entity_poly.type
_entity_poly.pdbx_seq_one_letter_code
_entity_poly.pdbx_strand_id
1 'polypeptide(L)'
;MKTKGYFRANSHLLKLLGDELIGDDRLAVFELVKNAYDADAESVDVELNIKGESSNIIVSDNNGIGMSKHDFITKWMEIGTKSKRGENRLRTDRFKRLPLGEKGVGRLAVHKLGTKLKINSKREDSEEIEIHIDWLQLIDSSQYIEDAFVDIEELSSPGYFKPGRTGTRIEISKLNNIDWSRGDIRRLKRMLTSLISPFGKNSDFKVNFRAPGREKDLEGMPDAEDILNSAIWKYSFIINGKGELSYQIKFNPPKTFKGLAVEKIKEEKVPLELITPTKGEWLSRDEKLRENLILKAQDIKGIGEIKGVIYVFLQQQEILNALGNAQIIKNYLKEQSGIRIYRDGVRVFNYGEPYDDWLGLNTGRINRPGKKIHNGMVIGSLDLSLELSNGLREKTNREGFDDNNKYRIFKWIISSLVEKFHLLHAEQRDSITKLIKGNKVTEKLSRFRFEDNISDLKQTIKKHGLEKEMSGKLSLIEQEFMQMREVTINSGIAGINLAVIFHEVERGVDELNESIKRSESHDLIIKRAEHLSKLLEGFAPLLKRNEQKTFSIKSLILKIKDLSEHRFEHHKVIFSCPLFDDPQQDFKIKAPVGLIQAAITNILDNAIHWTRLKYETSNEIGYRPAIRIQGLPDHFPEGPALVILDNGKGFNIPVQEAVKPFKTTRPGGMGLGLYYVEQVMEAINGKLIICSSEDLDLSEAYTGAALVLIFSKGN
;
A
#
# COMPACT_ATOMS: atom_id res chain seq x y z
N MET A 1 -57.21 -21.82 -1.78
CA MET A 1 -56.90 -21.20 -0.48
C MET A 1 -55.61 -20.40 -0.62
N LYS A 2 -55.59 -19.10 -0.27
CA LYS A 2 -54.34 -18.33 -0.18
C LYS A 2 -53.84 -18.45 1.25
N THR A 3 -52.66 -19.03 1.43
CA THR A 3 -52.01 -19.16 2.74
C THR A 3 -50.97 -18.04 2.90
N LYS A 4 -50.97 -17.36 4.06
CA LYS A 4 -49.95 -16.37 4.40
C LYS A 4 -48.74 -17.07 5.02
N GLY A 5 -47.52 -16.89 4.46
CA GLY A 5 -46.27 -17.29 5.03
C GLY A 5 -45.54 -16.06 5.60
N TYR A 6 -44.84 -16.24 6.70
CA TYR A 6 -44.04 -15.18 7.35
C TYR A 6 -42.52 -15.54 7.27
N PHE A 7 -41.69 -14.53 6.96
CA PHE A 7 -40.24 -14.70 7.10
C PHE A 7 -39.89 -14.71 8.60
N ARG A 8 -39.04 -15.63 8.99
CA ARG A 8 -38.46 -15.72 10.35
C ARG A 8 -36.97 -15.71 10.26
N ALA A 9 -36.27 -15.03 11.18
CA ALA A 9 -34.81 -14.95 11.22
C ALA A 9 -34.28 -15.99 12.24
N ASN A 10 -33.44 -16.92 11.78
CA ASN A 10 -32.76 -17.87 12.67
C ASN A 10 -31.74 -17.13 13.54
N SER A 11 -31.57 -17.53 14.82
CA SER A 11 -30.61 -16.92 15.77
C SER A 11 -29.17 -16.95 15.26
N HIS A 12 -28.82 -17.93 14.43
CA HIS A 12 -27.52 -17.99 13.75
C HIS A 12 -27.20 -16.77 12.87
N LEU A 13 -28.21 -16.02 12.44
CA LEU A 13 -28.03 -14.75 11.71
C LEU A 13 -27.25 -13.72 12.53
N LEU A 14 -27.36 -13.72 13.87
CA LEU A 14 -26.58 -12.83 14.75
C LEU A 14 -25.07 -13.09 14.61
N LYS A 15 -24.69 -14.35 14.49
CA LYS A 15 -23.30 -14.75 14.24
C LYS A 15 -22.82 -14.30 12.87
N LEU A 16 -23.59 -14.58 11.83
CA LEU A 16 -23.27 -14.18 10.45
C LEU A 16 -23.10 -12.65 10.33
N LEU A 17 -24.01 -11.88 10.93
CA LEU A 17 -23.92 -10.41 10.93
C LEU A 17 -22.72 -9.89 11.74
N GLY A 18 -22.28 -10.59 12.79
CA GLY A 18 -21.09 -10.22 13.56
C GLY A 18 -19.79 -10.58 12.84
N ASP A 19 -19.68 -11.79 12.36
CA ASP A 19 -18.42 -12.32 11.80
C ASP A 19 -18.15 -11.85 10.36
N GLU A 20 -19.19 -11.79 9.52
CA GLU A 20 -19.04 -11.51 8.08
C GLU A 20 -19.07 -10.01 7.74
N LEU A 21 -19.81 -9.19 8.51
CA LEU A 21 -19.89 -7.75 8.24
C LEU A 21 -18.65 -6.97 8.67
N ILE A 22 -17.83 -7.52 9.57
CA ILE A 22 -16.66 -6.84 10.11
C ILE A 22 -15.45 -7.76 9.90
N GLY A 23 -14.63 -7.42 8.92
CA GLY A 23 -13.50 -8.26 8.51
C GLY A 23 -12.33 -8.33 9.51
N ASP A 24 -12.18 -7.35 10.41
CA ASP A 24 -11.00 -7.17 11.27
C ASP A 24 -11.41 -6.82 12.71
N ASP A 25 -10.76 -7.44 13.72
CA ASP A 25 -11.00 -7.20 15.15
C ASP A 25 -10.78 -5.72 15.51
N ARG A 26 -9.78 -5.08 14.90
CA ARG A 26 -9.47 -3.66 15.12
C ARG A 26 -10.61 -2.77 14.64
N LEU A 27 -11.26 -3.14 13.53
CA LEU A 27 -12.41 -2.41 13.01
C LEU A 27 -13.63 -2.57 13.94
N ALA A 28 -13.76 -3.74 14.58
CA ALA A 28 -14.80 -3.96 15.58
C ALA A 28 -14.63 -3.04 16.80
N VAL A 29 -13.41 -2.91 17.32
CA VAL A 29 -13.11 -1.96 18.40
C VAL A 29 -13.35 -0.51 17.96
N PHE A 30 -12.95 -0.17 16.73
CA PHE A 30 -13.15 1.15 16.14
C PHE A 30 -14.63 1.53 16.07
N GLU A 31 -15.52 0.58 15.73
CA GLU A 31 -16.97 0.80 15.71
C GLU A 31 -17.55 1.09 17.11
N LEU A 32 -17.01 0.43 18.15
CA LEU A 32 -17.41 0.73 19.54
C LEU A 32 -17.00 2.15 19.94
N VAL A 33 -15.83 2.58 19.53
CA VAL A 33 -15.35 3.96 19.78
C VAL A 33 -16.18 4.98 19.00
N LYS A 34 -16.63 4.68 17.77
CA LYS A 34 -17.60 5.52 17.04
C LYS A 34 -18.95 5.62 17.76
N ASN A 35 -19.40 4.55 18.38
CA ASN A 35 -20.64 4.60 19.16
C ASN A 35 -20.51 5.55 20.36
N ALA A 36 -19.34 5.61 21.02
CA ALA A 36 -19.07 6.59 22.07
C ALA A 36 -19.10 8.04 21.54
N TYR A 37 -18.55 8.27 20.34
CA TYR A 37 -18.66 9.58 19.67
C TYR A 37 -20.11 9.96 19.37
N ASP A 38 -20.90 9.01 18.85
CA ASP A 38 -22.34 9.20 18.57
C ASP A 38 -23.15 9.41 19.85
N ALA A 39 -22.69 8.89 20.98
CA ALA A 39 -23.29 9.09 22.31
C ALA A 39 -22.88 10.42 22.98
N ASP A 40 -22.27 11.33 22.23
CA ASP A 40 -21.87 12.67 22.70
C ASP A 40 -20.86 12.65 23.85
N ALA A 41 -20.06 11.60 23.98
CA ALA A 41 -19.02 11.47 24.99
C ALA A 41 -17.90 12.50 24.80
N GLU A 42 -17.22 12.90 25.88
CA GLU A 42 -16.04 13.76 25.87
C GLU A 42 -14.79 12.97 25.49
N SER A 43 -14.72 11.73 25.95
CA SER A 43 -13.63 10.83 25.67
C SER A 43 -14.08 9.37 25.78
N VAL A 44 -13.25 8.48 25.27
CA VAL A 44 -13.42 7.05 25.42
C VAL A 44 -12.11 6.41 25.83
N ASP A 45 -12.15 5.54 26.83
CA ASP A 45 -11.04 4.73 27.27
C ASP A 45 -11.18 3.32 26.69
N VAL A 46 -10.13 2.84 26.03
CA VAL A 46 -10.05 1.49 25.45
C VAL A 46 -8.90 0.76 26.15
N GLU A 47 -9.22 -0.35 26.81
CA GLU A 47 -8.24 -1.22 27.44
C GLU A 47 -8.23 -2.59 26.77
N LEU A 48 -7.04 -3.03 26.37
CA LEU A 48 -6.78 -4.36 25.84
C LEU A 48 -5.95 -5.15 26.84
N ASN A 49 -6.60 -6.04 27.60
CA ASN A 49 -5.95 -6.90 28.57
C ASN A 49 -5.68 -8.28 27.98
N ILE A 50 -4.42 -8.65 27.82
CA ILE A 50 -4.02 -9.94 27.23
C ILE A 50 -3.43 -10.82 28.34
N LYS A 51 -4.23 -11.77 28.83
CA LYS A 51 -3.87 -12.69 29.92
C LYS A 51 -4.34 -14.13 29.63
N GLY A 52 -3.99 -14.65 28.47
CA GLY A 52 -4.46 -15.97 28.03
C GLY A 52 -5.99 -16.05 28.00
N GLU A 53 -6.58 -17.04 28.62
CA GLU A 53 -8.04 -17.23 28.67
C GLU A 53 -8.80 -16.11 29.43
N SER A 54 -8.13 -15.33 30.27
CA SER A 54 -8.71 -14.20 31.00
C SER A 54 -8.59 -12.87 30.23
N SER A 55 -8.23 -12.92 28.94
CA SER A 55 -8.13 -11.74 28.09
C SER A 55 -9.49 -11.08 27.89
N ASN A 56 -9.51 -9.75 27.93
CA ASN A 56 -10.70 -8.96 27.65
C ASN A 56 -10.36 -7.64 26.98
N ILE A 57 -11.37 -7.06 26.32
CA ILE A 57 -11.36 -5.71 25.77
C ILE A 57 -12.43 -4.91 26.49
N ILE A 58 -12.05 -3.75 26.99
CA ILE A 58 -12.97 -2.83 27.67
C ILE A 58 -13.02 -1.53 26.90
N VAL A 59 -14.22 -1.09 26.55
CA VAL A 59 -14.48 0.22 25.95
C VAL A 59 -15.43 0.97 26.88
N SER A 60 -14.98 2.09 27.41
CA SER A 60 -15.75 2.90 28.37
C SER A 60 -15.78 4.35 27.92
N ASP A 61 -16.94 4.86 27.63
CA ASP A 61 -17.11 6.28 27.32
C ASP A 61 -17.17 7.12 28.62
N ASN A 62 -16.77 8.38 28.52
CA ASN A 62 -16.79 9.33 29.61
C ASN A 62 -17.81 10.43 29.31
N ASN A 63 -18.81 10.54 30.18
CA ASN A 63 -19.92 11.51 30.07
C ASN A 63 -20.70 11.44 28.77
N GLY A 64 -20.80 10.27 28.15
CA GLY A 64 -21.76 10.02 27.09
C GLY A 64 -23.19 10.01 27.62
N ILE A 65 -24.19 10.15 26.75
CA ILE A 65 -25.59 10.18 27.15
C ILE A 65 -26.07 8.90 27.84
N GLY A 66 -25.37 7.78 27.65
CA GLY A 66 -25.77 6.48 28.18
C GLY A 66 -27.10 5.96 27.62
N MET A 67 -27.59 4.86 28.20
CA MET A 67 -28.85 4.23 27.84
C MET A 67 -29.67 3.93 29.07
N SER A 68 -30.99 4.23 29.04
CA SER A 68 -31.94 3.67 29.96
C SER A 68 -32.33 2.24 29.55
N LYS A 69 -33.01 1.50 30.40
CA LYS A 69 -33.56 0.18 30.06
C LYS A 69 -34.48 0.27 28.82
N HIS A 70 -35.28 1.32 28.71
CA HIS A 70 -36.09 1.54 27.52
C HIS A 70 -35.26 1.78 26.27
N ASP A 71 -34.20 2.59 26.34
CA ASP A 71 -33.26 2.80 25.20
C ASP A 71 -32.57 1.53 24.80
N PHE A 72 -32.17 0.69 25.75
CA PHE A 72 -31.52 -0.58 25.45
C PHE A 72 -32.45 -1.50 24.66
N ILE A 73 -33.68 -1.68 25.12
CA ILE A 73 -34.70 -2.53 24.48
C ILE A 73 -35.07 -1.99 23.08
N THR A 74 -35.40 -0.69 22.98
CA THR A 74 -35.95 -0.13 21.74
C THR A 74 -34.93 0.34 20.73
N LYS A 75 -33.68 0.58 21.17
CA LYS A 75 -32.62 1.09 20.27
C LYS A 75 -31.47 0.11 20.12
N TRP A 76 -30.99 -0.53 21.23
CA TRP A 76 -29.84 -1.42 21.17
C TRP A 76 -30.21 -2.83 20.71
N MET A 77 -31.32 -3.39 21.17
CA MET A 77 -31.76 -4.74 20.79
C MET A 77 -32.43 -4.78 19.41
N GLU A 78 -32.98 -3.68 18.92
CA GLU A 78 -33.66 -3.62 17.62
C GLU A 78 -32.65 -3.49 16.47
N ILE A 79 -32.44 -4.57 15.71
CA ILE A 79 -31.43 -4.67 14.65
C ILE A 79 -31.96 -4.09 13.34
N GLY A 80 -31.15 -3.26 12.65
CA GLY A 80 -31.48 -2.75 11.32
C GLY A 80 -32.46 -1.57 11.31
N THR A 81 -32.58 -0.85 12.41
CA THR A 81 -33.45 0.34 12.50
C THR A 81 -33.10 1.42 11.49
N LYS A 82 -34.11 2.09 10.92
CA LYS A 82 -33.93 3.23 10.01
C LYS A 82 -33.81 4.58 10.76
N SER A 83 -33.77 4.56 12.08
CA SER A 83 -33.82 5.76 12.94
C SER A 83 -32.69 6.78 12.68
N LYS A 84 -31.59 6.34 12.10
CA LYS A 84 -30.42 7.19 11.76
C LYS A 84 -30.28 7.46 10.26
N ARG A 85 -31.24 7.08 9.42
CA ARG A 85 -31.25 7.32 7.96
C ARG A 85 -32.21 8.45 7.59
N GLY A 86 -31.75 9.37 6.74
CA GLY A 86 -32.61 10.39 6.11
C GLY A 86 -32.02 11.80 6.12
N GLU A 87 -32.68 12.72 5.42
CA GLU A 87 -32.27 14.12 5.31
C GLU A 87 -32.41 14.91 6.63
N ASN A 88 -33.13 14.36 7.63
CA ASN A 88 -33.38 14.98 8.94
C ASN A 88 -32.54 14.35 10.05
N ARG A 89 -31.21 14.15 9.83
CA ARG A 89 -30.34 13.73 10.92
C ARG A 89 -30.25 14.82 11.97
N LEU A 90 -30.76 14.55 13.17
CA LEU A 90 -30.60 15.44 14.30
C LEU A 90 -29.14 15.39 14.78
N ARG A 91 -28.57 16.58 14.99
CA ARG A 91 -27.26 16.70 15.65
C ARG A 91 -27.39 16.34 17.13
N THR A 92 -26.33 15.81 17.72
CA THR A 92 -26.26 15.53 19.15
C THR A 92 -26.46 16.84 19.96
N ASP A 93 -27.01 16.70 21.18
CA ASP A 93 -27.45 17.86 21.96
C ASP A 93 -26.30 18.73 22.47
N ARG A 94 -25.23 18.12 22.94
CA ARG A 94 -24.10 18.80 23.59
C ARG A 94 -23.08 19.34 22.60
N PHE A 95 -22.47 18.48 21.80
CA PHE A 95 -21.39 18.84 20.88
C PHE A 95 -21.87 19.09 19.44
N LYS A 96 -23.17 19.01 19.19
CA LYS A 96 -23.78 19.21 17.85
C LYS A 96 -23.17 18.33 16.77
N ARG A 97 -22.71 17.15 17.14
CA ARG A 97 -22.11 16.17 16.23
C ARG A 97 -23.18 15.54 15.34
N LEU A 98 -22.83 15.23 14.12
CA LEU A 98 -23.65 14.38 13.26
C LEU A 98 -23.37 12.91 13.58
N PRO A 99 -24.38 12.10 13.97
CA PRO A 99 -24.16 10.68 14.22
C PRO A 99 -23.58 9.96 13.00
N LEU A 100 -22.55 9.15 13.22
CA LEU A 100 -21.82 8.44 12.16
C LEU A 100 -22.45 7.10 11.82
N GLY A 101 -23.17 6.49 12.77
CA GLY A 101 -23.82 5.20 12.59
C GLY A 101 -25.04 5.29 11.72
N GLU A 102 -25.01 4.70 10.51
CA GLU A 102 -26.14 4.75 9.56
C GLU A 102 -27.03 3.51 9.57
N LYS A 103 -26.51 2.35 9.97
CA LYS A 103 -27.13 1.04 9.65
C LYS A 103 -27.61 0.24 10.86
N GLY A 104 -27.31 0.66 12.08
CA GLY A 104 -27.74 -0.02 13.30
C GLY A 104 -27.18 -1.42 13.53
N VAL A 105 -26.12 -1.82 12.80
CA VAL A 105 -25.49 -3.15 12.89
C VAL A 105 -24.11 -3.11 13.58
N GLY A 106 -23.52 -1.94 13.79
CA GLY A 106 -22.18 -1.79 14.42
C GLY A 106 -22.09 -2.36 15.84
N ARG A 107 -23.22 -2.48 16.56
CA ARG A 107 -23.31 -3.13 17.88
C ARG A 107 -23.01 -4.61 17.85
N LEU A 108 -23.24 -5.28 16.72
CA LEU A 108 -22.93 -6.69 16.52
C LEU A 108 -21.42 -6.94 16.35
N ALA A 109 -20.62 -5.85 16.21
CA ALA A 109 -19.15 -5.93 16.20
C ALA A 109 -18.58 -6.62 17.44
N VAL A 110 -19.26 -6.54 18.58
CA VAL A 110 -18.84 -7.20 19.83
C VAL A 110 -18.71 -8.72 19.66
N HIS A 111 -19.58 -9.32 18.85
CA HIS A 111 -19.53 -10.78 18.59
C HIS A 111 -18.23 -11.19 17.88
N LYS A 112 -17.70 -10.34 17.00
CA LYS A 112 -16.41 -10.58 16.33
C LYS A 112 -15.26 -10.64 17.34
N LEU A 113 -15.32 -9.87 18.40
CA LEU A 113 -14.24 -9.75 19.40
C LEU A 113 -14.23 -10.87 20.44
N GLY A 114 -15.41 -11.32 20.88
CA GLY A 114 -15.50 -12.36 21.90
C GLY A 114 -16.93 -12.87 22.13
N THR A 115 -17.03 -13.94 22.90
CA THR A 115 -18.31 -14.65 23.09
C THR A 115 -19.11 -14.16 24.28
N LYS A 116 -18.48 -13.48 25.25
CA LYS A 116 -19.16 -12.93 26.43
C LYS A 116 -19.08 -11.42 26.47
N LEU A 117 -20.21 -10.79 26.71
CA LEU A 117 -20.39 -9.34 26.72
C LEU A 117 -21.02 -8.92 28.04
N LYS A 118 -20.41 -7.94 28.71
CA LYS A 118 -21.01 -7.23 29.83
C LYS A 118 -21.17 -5.76 29.46
N ILE A 119 -22.33 -5.19 29.66
CA ILE A 119 -22.63 -3.77 29.44
C ILE A 119 -23.11 -3.16 30.74
N ASN A 120 -22.46 -2.07 31.16
CA ASN A 120 -23.00 -1.16 32.17
C ASN A 120 -23.34 0.16 31.47
N SER A 121 -24.54 0.67 31.65
CA SER A 121 -24.93 1.96 31.09
C SER A 121 -25.76 2.79 32.04
N LYS A 122 -25.49 4.10 32.08
CA LYS A 122 -26.15 5.06 32.95
C LYS A 122 -26.53 6.29 32.17
N ARG A 123 -27.80 6.57 32.11
CA ARG A 123 -28.39 7.82 31.61
C ARG A 123 -28.70 8.74 32.78
N GLU A 124 -28.70 10.05 32.54
CA GLU A 124 -28.90 11.06 33.61
C GLU A 124 -30.21 10.89 34.37
N ASP A 125 -31.30 10.58 33.66
CA ASP A 125 -32.66 10.49 34.14
C ASP A 125 -33.16 9.05 34.44
N SER A 126 -32.22 8.08 34.57
CA SER A 126 -32.58 6.67 34.80
C SER A 126 -31.64 6.00 35.78
N GLU A 127 -32.02 4.83 36.31
CA GLU A 127 -31.11 3.95 37.05
C GLU A 127 -30.04 3.38 36.11
N GLU A 128 -28.88 2.95 36.72
CA GLU A 128 -27.86 2.22 35.97
C GLU A 128 -28.37 0.84 35.58
N ILE A 129 -28.14 0.43 34.35
CA ILE A 129 -28.44 -0.92 33.88
C ILE A 129 -27.18 -1.75 33.72
N GLU A 130 -27.28 -3.03 34.10
CA GLU A 130 -26.26 -4.04 33.85
C GLU A 130 -26.83 -5.17 33.02
N ILE A 131 -26.11 -5.60 31.98
CA ILE A 131 -26.54 -6.60 31.04
C ILE A 131 -25.39 -7.59 30.82
N HIS A 132 -25.73 -8.88 30.81
CA HIS A 132 -24.81 -9.95 30.50
C HIS A 132 -25.31 -10.73 29.29
N ILE A 133 -24.49 -10.90 28.25
CA ILE A 133 -24.81 -11.69 27.06
C ILE A 133 -23.72 -12.75 26.86
N ASP A 134 -24.13 -14.02 26.84
CA ASP A 134 -23.30 -15.11 26.31
C ASP A 134 -23.84 -15.48 24.94
N TRP A 135 -23.10 -15.08 23.90
CA TRP A 135 -23.54 -15.24 22.53
C TRP A 135 -23.72 -16.71 22.10
N LEU A 136 -22.88 -17.61 22.62
CA LEU A 136 -22.99 -19.03 22.32
C LEU A 136 -24.28 -19.61 22.93
N GLN A 137 -24.50 -19.32 24.22
CA GLN A 137 -25.72 -19.77 24.91
C GLN A 137 -26.98 -19.19 24.26
N LEU A 138 -26.97 -17.90 23.88
CA LEU A 138 -28.11 -17.23 23.29
C LEU A 138 -28.46 -17.82 21.91
N ILE A 139 -27.47 -18.16 21.08
CA ILE A 139 -27.67 -18.76 19.77
C ILE A 139 -28.13 -20.22 19.90
N ASP A 140 -27.57 -20.97 20.85
CA ASP A 140 -27.89 -22.40 21.05
C ASP A 140 -29.27 -22.60 21.75
N SER A 141 -29.68 -21.65 22.61
CA SER A 141 -30.95 -21.75 23.34
C SER A 141 -32.19 -21.33 22.56
N SER A 142 -32.03 -20.56 21.46
CA SER A 142 -33.12 -19.97 20.71
C SER A 142 -33.00 -20.28 19.22
N GLN A 143 -34.05 -20.91 18.64
CA GLN A 143 -34.08 -21.19 17.20
C GLN A 143 -34.24 -19.93 16.35
N TYR A 144 -34.98 -18.97 16.84
CA TYR A 144 -35.26 -17.72 16.13
C TYR A 144 -34.84 -16.51 16.96
N ILE A 145 -34.47 -15.41 16.28
CA ILE A 145 -34.06 -14.16 16.94
C ILE A 145 -35.18 -13.60 17.83
N GLU A 146 -36.45 -13.77 17.45
CA GLU A 146 -37.60 -13.29 18.21
C GLU A 146 -37.74 -14.02 19.56
N ASP A 147 -37.20 -15.21 19.70
CA ASP A 147 -37.25 -16.05 20.91
C ASP A 147 -36.04 -15.83 21.82
N ALA A 148 -35.02 -15.11 21.33
CA ALA A 148 -33.79 -14.82 22.08
C ALA A 148 -34.02 -13.68 23.08
N PHE A 149 -33.76 -13.93 24.35
CA PHE A 149 -33.89 -12.94 25.41
C PHE A 149 -32.61 -12.69 26.15
N VAL A 150 -32.50 -11.51 26.75
CA VAL A 150 -31.36 -11.07 27.56
C VAL A 150 -31.90 -10.46 28.83
N ASP A 151 -31.31 -10.85 29.97
CA ASP A 151 -31.66 -10.28 31.26
C ASP A 151 -31.06 -8.88 31.43
N ILE A 152 -31.89 -7.92 31.85
CA ILE A 152 -31.50 -6.55 32.10
C ILE A 152 -31.74 -6.25 33.58
N GLU A 153 -30.68 -6.00 34.32
CA GLU A 153 -30.73 -5.66 35.73
C GLU A 153 -30.64 -4.14 35.90
N GLU A 154 -31.60 -3.56 36.65
CA GLU A 154 -31.58 -2.16 37.06
C GLU A 154 -30.99 -2.10 38.49
N LEU A 155 -29.85 -1.41 38.61
CA LEU A 155 -29.09 -1.36 39.88
C LEU A 155 -29.60 -0.24 40.75
N SER A 156 -30.13 -0.57 41.94
CA SER A 156 -30.66 0.38 42.94
C SER A 156 -29.57 1.16 43.70
N SER A 157 -28.34 0.74 43.57
CA SER A 157 -27.13 1.40 44.18
C SER A 157 -26.12 1.68 43.09
N PRO A 158 -25.21 2.65 43.30
CA PRO A 158 -24.19 2.95 42.30
C PRO A 158 -23.40 1.69 41.98
N GLY A 159 -23.51 1.21 40.73
CA GLY A 159 -22.72 0.12 40.20
C GLY A 159 -21.34 0.60 39.77
N TYR A 160 -21.12 0.65 38.44
CA TYR A 160 -19.88 1.13 37.84
C TYR A 160 -19.76 2.67 37.87
N PHE A 161 -20.88 3.36 37.57
CA PHE A 161 -20.90 4.81 37.44
C PHE A 161 -21.07 5.50 38.81
N LYS A 162 -20.15 6.43 39.14
CA LYS A 162 -20.29 7.28 40.31
C LYS A 162 -21.51 8.22 40.18
N PRO A 163 -22.10 8.68 41.31
CA PRO A 163 -23.18 9.66 41.26
C PRO A 163 -22.85 10.88 40.39
N GLY A 164 -23.77 11.28 39.55
CA GLY A 164 -23.60 12.40 38.61
C GLY A 164 -22.77 12.09 37.35
N ARG A 165 -22.34 10.85 37.15
CA ARG A 165 -21.67 10.41 35.92
C ARG A 165 -22.62 9.60 35.05
N THR A 166 -22.50 9.82 33.74
CA THR A 166 -23.24 9.09 32.72
C THR A 166 -22.31 8.42 31.75
N GLY A 167 -22.79 7.48 30.93
CA GLY A 167 -22.02 6.83 29.89
C GLY A 167 -22.35 5.36 29.71
N THR A 168 -21.52 4.69 28.93
CA THR A 168 -21.62 3.26 28.64
C THR A 168 -20.24 2.61 28.73
N ARG A 169 -20.18 1.50 29.48
CA ARG A 169 -19.01 0.62 29.55
C ARG A 169 -19.36 -0.73 28.96
N ILE A 170 -18.55 -1.17 28.02
CA ILE A 170 -18.65 -2.45 27.35
C ILE A 170 -17.42 -3.27 27.66
N GLU A 171 -17.58 -4.44 28.25
CA GLU A 171 -16.51 -5.39 28.50
C GLU A 171 -16.76 -6.67 27.72
N ILE A 172 -15.81 -7.05 26.90
CA ILE A 172 -15.85 -8.23 26.03
C ILE A 172 -14.81 -9.20 26.53
N SER A 173 -15.22 -10.40 26.91
CA SER A 173 -14.36 -11.47 27.42
C SER A 173 -14.53 -12.74 26.62
N LYS A 174 -13.69 -13.76 26.90
CA LYS A 174 -13.55 -14.95 26.05
C LYS A 174 -13.32 -14.53 24.59
N LEU A 175 -12.21 -13.80 24.40
CA LEU A 175 -11.86 -13.24 23.08
C LEU A 175 -11.66 -14.36 22.06
N ASN A 176 -12.16 -14.13 20.85
CA ASN A 176 -11.98 -15.04 19.72
C ASN A 176 -10.52 -15.05 19.24
N ASN A 177 -9.82 -13.92 19.38
CA ASN A 177 -8.39 -13.78 19.10
C ASN A 177 -7.66 -13.36 20.38
N ILE A 178 -6.72 -14.18 20.85
CA ILE A 178 -5.87 -13.94 22.01
C ILE A 178 -4.41 -13.63 21.62
N ASP A 179 -4.05 -13.84 20.36
CA ASP A 179 -2.70 -13.69 19.84
C ASP A 179 -2.47 -12.28 19.26
N TRP A 180 -2.34 -11.31 20.16
CA TRP A 180 -2.04 -9.92 19.79
C TRP A 180 -0.54 -9.70 19.72
N SER A 181 0.03 -9.61 18.53
CA SER A 181 1.43 -9.24 18.35
C SER A 181 1.70 -7.78 18.76
N ARG A 182 2.98 -7.43 18.98
CA ARG A 182 3.39 -6.02 19.18
C ARG A 182 2.91 -5.12 18.02
N GLY A 183 2.94 -5.64 16.79
CA GLY A 183 2.46 -4.95 15.60
C GLY A 183 0.97 -4.66 15.65
N ASP A 184 0.15 -5.63 16.08
CA ASP A 184 -1.31 -5.48 16.17
C ASP A 184 -1.72 -4.46 17.22
N ILE A 185 -1.10 -4.49 18.41
CA ILE A 185 -1.34 -3.52 19.49
C ILE A 185 -1.02 -2.10 19.02
N ARG A 186 0.11 -1.91 18.33
CA ARG A 186 0.50 -0.62 17.76
C ARG A 186 -0.44 -0.16 16.65
N ARG A 187 -0.87 -1.08 15.78
CA ARG A 187 -1.86 -0.78 14.73
C ARG A 187 -3.20 -0.38 15.32
N LEU A 188 -3.69 -1.11 16.33
CA LEU A 188 -4.92 -0.76 17.04
C LEU A 188 -4.82 0.65 17.66
N LYS A 189 -3.77 0.93 18.44
CA LYS A 189 -3.55 2.26 19.03
C LYS A 189 -3.58 3.36 17.96
N ARG A 190 -2.84 3.17 16.85
CA ARG A 190 -2.79 4.16 15.76
C ARG A 190 -4.14 4.35 15.09
N MET A 191 -4.86 3.27 14.84
CA MET A 191 -6.19 3.31 14.25
C MET A 191 -7.15 4.11 15.14
N LEU A 192 -7.17 3.83 16.44
CA LEU A 192 -8.02 4.50 17.41
C LEU A 192 -7.65 5.98 17.56
N THR A 193 -6.36 6.32 17.67
CA THR A 193 -5.92 7.71 17.79
C THR A 193 -6.08 8.50 16.48
N SER A 194 -6.17 7.83 15.34
CA SER A 194 -6.46 8.45 14.04
C SER A 194 -7.94 8.59 13.73
N LEU A 195 -8.84 8.20 14.63
CA LEU A 195 -10.29 8.33 14.44
C LEU A 195 -10.68 9.79 14.21
N ILE A 196 -10.06 10.70 14.93
CA ILE A 196 -10.30 12.13 14.81
C ILE A 196 -9.18 12.76 13.95
N SER A 197 -9.57 13.70 13.08
CA SER A 197 -8.62 14.40 12.23
C SER A 197 -7.57 15.14 13.07
N PRO A 198 -6.28 14.87 12.89
CA PRO A 198 -5.22 15.57 13.62
C PRO A 198 -5.07 17.03 13.19
N PHE A 199 -5.74 17.43 12.10
CA PHE A 199 -5.66 18.75 11.49
C PHE A 199 -6.93 19.59 11.72
N GLY A 200 -7.93 19.01 12.38
CA GLY A 200 -9.18 19.71 12.78
C GLY A 200 -8.90 20.70 13.92
N LYS A 201 -9.53 21.88 13.86
CA LYS A 201 -9.55 22.80 15.00
C LYS A 201 -10.48 22.21 16.07
N ASN A 202 -9.94 21.87 17.25
CA ASN A 202 -10.63 21.38 18.43
C ASN A 202 -11.45 20.11 18.21
N SER A 203 -10.87 18.95 18.44
CA SER A 203 -11.71 17.76 18.61
C SER A 203 -12.23 17.70 20.04
N ASP A 204 -13.53 17.87 20.21
CA ASP A 204 -14.22 17.71 21.50
C ASP A 204 -14.31 16.24 21.95
N PHE A 205 -13.49 15.35 21.34
CA PHE A 205 -13.49 13.93 21.59
C PHE A 205 -12.06 13.39 21.68
N LYS A 206 -11.75 12.66 22.75
CA LYS A 206 -10.43 12.06 22.96
C LYS A 206 -10.55 10.55 23.05
N VAL A 207 -9.60 9.84 22.42
CA VAL A 207 -9.50 8.38 22.52
C VAL A 207 -8.23 8.04 23.30
N ASN A 208 -8.39 7.39 24.44
CA ASN A 208 -7.29 6.90 25.26
C ASN A 208 -7.17 5.38 25.07
N PHE A 209 -5.99 4.90 24.74
CA PHE A 209 -5.72 3.47 24.59
C PHE A 209 -4.66 3.00 25.58
N ARG A 210 -4.96 1.89 26.27
CA ARG A 210 -4.05 1.23 27.20
C ARG A 210 -3.99 -0.27 26.89
N ALA A 211 -2.83 -0.87 27.11
CA ALA A 211 -2.62 -2.32 27.04
C ALA A 211 -1.87 -2.77 28.28
N PRO A 212 -2.56 -2.98 29.42
CA PRO A 212 -1.94 -3.34 30.68
C PRO A 212 -1.09 -4.61 30.60
N GLY A 213 0.17 -4.51 31.08
CA GLY A 213 1.16 -5.58 30.99
C GLY A 213 1.89 -5.67 29.63
N ARG A 214 1.52 -4.84 28.68
CA ARG A 214 2.12 -4.73 27.34
C ARG A 214 2.58 -3.31 27.01
N GLU A 215 2.84 -2.49 28.03
CA GLU A 215 3.26 -1.07 27.89
C GLU A 215 4.54 -0.94 27.05
N LYS A 216 5.48 -1.90 27.21
CA LYS A 216 6.72 -1.95 26.40
C LYS A 216 6.47 -2.07 24.91
N ASP A 217 5.34 -2.65 24.49
CA ASP A 217 4.99 -2.74 23.09
C ASP A 217 4.63 -1.36 22.48
N LEU A 218 4.21 -0.44 23.33
CA LEU A 218 3.85 0.94 22.94
C LEU A 218 5.02 1.93 23.09
N GLU A 219 6.10 1.53 23.73
CA GLU A 219 7.30 2.37 23.87
C GLU A 219 7.96 2.67 22.53
N GLY A 220 8.51 3.90 22.40
CA GLY A 220 9.23 4.33 21.19
C GLY A 220 8.31 4.62 19.98
N MET A 221 7.00 4.76 20.20
CA MET A 221 6.12 5.34 19.18
C MET A 221 6.38 6.85 19.11
N PRO A 222 6.81 7.40 17.96
CA PRO A 222 7.13 8.82 17.85
C PRO A 222 5.87 9.69 17.92
N ASP A 223 6.06 10.93 18.38
CA ASP A 223 5.01 11.94 18.29
C ASP A 223 4.73 12.28 16.81
N ALA A 224 3.45 12.35 16.47
CA ALA A 224 3.03 12.64 15.09
C ALA A 224 3.49 14.04 14.65
N GLU A 225 3.44 15.03 15.54
CA GLU A 225 3.78 16.41 15.21
C GLU A 225 5.27 16.57 14.88
N ASP A 226 6.14 15.90 15.63
CA ASP A 226 7.58 15.91 15.37
C ASP A 226 7.91 15.32 14.00
N ILE A 227 7.24 14.23 13.63
CA ILE A 227 7.41 13.62 12.31
C ILE A 227 6.87 14.55 11.21
N LEU A 228 5.68 15.11 11.37
CA LEU A 228 5.09 16.02 10.36
C LEU A 228 5.94 17.26 10.13
N ASN A 229 6.63 17.76 11.17
CA ASN A 229 7.58 18.88 11.06
C ASN A 229 8.83 18.51 10.26
N SER A 230 9.13 17.24 10.08
CA SER A 230 10.23 16.73 9.25
C SER A 230 9.86 16.63 7.76
N ALA A 231 8.63 16.93 7.37
CA ALA A 231 8.23 16.95 5.97
C ALA A 231 8.91 18.04 5.18
N ILE A 232 9.36 17.72 3.96
CA ILE A 232 10.02 18.66 3.06
C ILE A 232 9.00 19.63 2.45
N TRP A 233 7.81 19.14 2.09
CA TRP A 233 6.70 19.96 1.60
C TRP A 233 5.46 19.75 2.44
N LYS A 234 4.74 20.83 2.68
CA LYS A 234 3.39 20.84 3.24
C LYS A 234 2.46 21.52 2.25
N TYR A 235 1.46 20.78 1.77
CA TYR A 235 0.38 21.30 0.94
C TYR A 235 -0.84 21.52 1.81
N SER A 236 -1.39 22.72 1.80
CA SER A 236 -2.66 23.03 2.45
C SER A 236 -3.59 23.59 1.38
N PHE A 237 -4.81 23.06 1.25
CA PHE A 237 -5.72 23.47 0.20
C PHE A 237 -7.18 23.37 0.61
N ILE A 238 -8.00 24.13 -0.09
CA ILE A 238 -9.45 24.09 0.00
C ILE A 238 -10.01 24.14 -1.42
N ILE A 239 -10.89 23.21 -1.76
CA ILE A 239 -11.76 23.28 -2.92
C ILE A 239 -13.13 23.63 -2.40
N ASN A 240 -13.65 24.81 -2.72
CA ASN A 240 -14.94 25.27 -2.23
C ASN A 240 -16.12 24.63 -3.00
N GLY A 241 -17.35 24.84 -2.52
CA GLY A 241 -18.56 24.30 -3.14
C GLY A 241 -18.83 24.84 -4.56
N LYS A 242 -18.07 25.83 -5.03
CA LYS A 242 -18.13 26.36 -6.41
C LYS A 242 -17.09 25.73 -7.32
N GLY A 243 -16.30 24.77 -6.83
CA GLY A 243 -15.23 24.14 -7.61
C GLY A 243 -13.99 25.04 -7.80
N GLU A 244 -13.74 25.97 -6.90
CA GLU A 244 -12.54 26.82 -6.92
C GLU A 244 -11.53 26.30 -5.90
N LEU A 245 -10.30 26.07 -6.34
CA LEU A 245 -9.18 25.65 -5.51
C LEU A 245 -8.41 26.87 -5.00
N SER A 246 -8.17 26.89 -3.70
CA SER A 246 -7.18 27.77 -3.06
C SER A 246 -6.14 26.89 -2.36
N TYR A 247 -4.85 27.14 -2.58
CA TYR A 247 -3.80 26.32 -1.97
C TYR A 247 -2.59 27.13 -1.52
N GLN A 248 -1.85 26.53 -0.59
CA GLN A 248 -0.54 27.00 -0.14
C GLN A 248 0.42 25.81 -0.09
N ILE A 249 1.57 25.93 -0.73
CA ILE A 249 2.68 24.99 -0.63
C ILE A 249 3.77 25.64 0.22
N LYS A 250 4.21 24.98 1.28
CA LYS A 250 5.37 25.38 2.07
C LYS A 250 6.49 24.37 1.79
N PHE A 251 7.62 24.87 1.31
CA PHE A 251 8.86 24.13 1.20
C PHE A 251 9.71 24.35 2.45
N ASN A 252 10.16 23.29 3.08
CA ASN A 252 10.90 23.31 4.34
C ASN A 252 12.14 22.40 4.22
N PRO A 253 13.21 22.84 3.56
CA PRO A 253 14.42 22.05 3.38
C PRO A 253 15.14 21.82 4.72
N PRO A 254 15.92 20.71 4.87
CA PRO A 254 16.76 20.52 6.05
C PRO A 254 17.74 21.69 6.24
N LYS A 255 17.87 22.17 7.46
CA LYS A 255 18.74 23.34 7.80
C LYS A 255 20.21 23.13 7.41
N THR A 256 20.66 21.91 7.29
CA THR A 256 22.01 21.53 6.87
C THR A 256 22.26 21.74 5.38
N PHE A 257 21.22 21.91 4.56
CA PHE A 257 21.34 22.14 3.13
C PHE A 257 21.50 23.64 2.86
N LYS A 258 22.77 24.11 2.92
CA LYS A 258 23.12 25.51 2.65
C LYS A 258 22.68 25.92 1.24
N GLY A 259 22.11 27.11 1.13
CA GLY A 259 21.65 27.68 -0.15
C GLY A 259 20.19 27.38 -0.50
N LEU A 260 19.47 26.59 0.33
CA LEU A 260 18.02 26.44 0.20
C LEU A 260 17.30 27.21 1.30
N ALA A 261 16.33 28.02 0.91
CA ALA A 261 15.50 28.80 1.84
C ALA A 261 14.10 28.19 1.95
N VAL A 262 13.41 28.51 3.04
CA VAL A 262 11.98 28.19 3.18
C VAL A 262 11.19 29.04 2.18
N GLU A 263 10.44 28.40 1.31
CA GLU A 263 9.62 29.05 0.28
C GLU A 263 8.14 28.77 0.50
N LYS A 264 7.30 29.70 0.04
CA LYS A 264 5.85 29.54 0.06
C LYS A 264 5.28 29.93 -1.30
N ILE A 265 4.52 29.01 -1.90
CA ILE A 265 3.72 29.23 -3.10
C ILE A 265 2.27 29.30 -2.67
N LYS A 266 1.55 30.35 -3.04
CA LYS A 266 0.13 30.54 -2.73
C LYS A 266 -0.62 30.91 -4.00
N GLU A 267 -1.77 30.30 -4.21
CA GLU A 267 -2.67 30.62 -5.31
C GLU A 267 -4.12 30.48 -4.84
N GLU A 268 -5.00 31.33 -5.32
CA GLU A 268 -6.40 31.39 -4.89
C GLU A 268 -7.34 31.38 -6.10
N LYS A 269 -8.52 30.82 -5.90
CA LYS A 269 -9.61 30.79 -6.89
C LYS A 269 -9.24 30.17 -8.23
N VAL A 270 -8.41 29.13 -8.21
CA VAL A 270 -8.07 28.36 -9.43
C VAL A 270 -9.28 27.49 -9.81
N PRO A 271 -9.84 27.65 -11.01
CA PRO A 271 -10.96 26.84 -11.45
C PRO A 271 -10.58 25.36 -11.54
N LEU A 272 -11.54 24.48 -11.25
CA LEU A 272 -11.33 23.03 -11.26
C LEU A 272 -10.86 22.51 -12.62
N GLU A 273 -11.31 23.16 -13.70
CA GLU A 273 -10.93 22.84 -15.08
C GLU A 273 -9.43 22.94 -15.36
N LEU A 274 -8.71 23.81 -14.62
CA LEU A 274 -7.26 23.98 -14.74
C LEU A 274 -6.45 22.98 -13.91
N ILE A 275 -7.12 22.19 -13.08
CA ILE A 275 -6.48 21.20 -12.21
C ILE A 275 -6.46 19.82 -12.88
N THR A 276 -7.52 19.50 -13.62
CA THR A 276 -7.72 18.19 -14.21
C THR A 276 -7.11 18.11 -15.59
N PRO A 277 -6.17 17.20 -15.83
CA PRO A 277 -5.59 17.00 -17.15
C PRO A 277 -6.64 16.47 -18.14
N THR A 278 -6.50 16.85 -19.39
CA THR A 278 -7.42 16.57 -20.50
C THR A 278 -7.60 15.10 -20.89
N LYS A 279 -6.97 14.17 -20.21
CA LYS A 279 -7.10 12.72 -20.45
C LYS A 279 -7.42 11.99 -19.14
N GLY A 280 -8.71 11.85 -18.87
CA GLY A 280 -9.23 11.07 -17.75
C GLY A 280 -9.26 9.58 -18.06
N GLU A 281 -8.12 8.92 -18.18
CA GLU A 281 -8.03 7.46 -18.33
C GLU A 281 -8.63 6.66 -17.15
N TRP A 282 -9.11 7.36 -16.13
CA TRP A 282 -9.51 6.81 -14.82
C TRP A 282 -11.02 6.66 -14.61
N LEU A 283 -11.86 7.30 -15.43
CA LEU A 283 -13.27 7.50 -15.08
C LEU A 283 -14.20 6.39 -15.53
N SER A 284 -13.78 5.56 -16.46
CA SER A 284 -14.71 4.55 -17.01
C SER A 284 -13.97 3.34 -17.57
N ARG A 285 -14.54 2.14 -17.30
CA ARG A 285 -14.26 0.93 -18.10
C ARG A 285 -14.79 1.06 -19.54
N ASP A 286 -15.60 2.08 -19.82
CA ASP A 286 -16.22 2.33 -21.12
C ASP A 286 -15.35 3.30 -21.92
N GLU A 287 -14.79 2.88 -23.05
CA GLU A 287 -13.92 3.69 -23.90
C GLU A 287 -14.57 4.99 -24.39
N LYS A 288 -15.90 5.03 -24.55
CA LYS A 288 -16.64 6.22 -24.96
C LYS A 288 -16.68 7.33 -23.92
N LEU A 289 -16.45 7.03 -22.63
CA LEU A 289 -16.40 8.01 -21.54
C LEU A 289 -14.98 8.50 -21.23
N ARG A 290 -13.96 8.03 -21.94
CA ARG A 290 -12.57 8.47 -21.81
C ARG A 290 -12.27 9.77 -22.55
N GLU A 291 -13.22 10.29 -23.32
CA GLU A 291 -13.05 11.54 -24.06
C GLU A 291 -13.26 12.76 -23.17
N ASN A 292 -12.16 13.48 -22.91
CA ASN A 292 -12.10 14.91 -22.52
C ASN A 292 -13.10 15.38 -21.44
N LEU A 293 -13.16 14.72 -20.29
CA LEU A 293 -13.93 15.20 -19.16
C LEU A 293 -13.14 16.32 -18.43
N ILE A 294 -13.43 17.54 -18.83
CA ILE A 294 -13.05 18.73 -18.06
C ILE A 294 -14.08 18.85 -16.95
N LEU A 295 -13.66 18.72 -15.68
CA LEU A 295 -14.55 18.88 -14.53
C LEU A 295 -15.03 20.32 -14.44
N LYS A 296 -16.33 20.49 -14.26
CA LYS A 296 -16.99 21.78 -14.08
C LYS A 296 -17.43 21.95 -12.63
N ALA A 297 -17.74 23.17 -12.24
CA ALA A 297 -18.23 23.50 -10.90
C ALA A 297 -19.42 22.62 -10.46
N GLN A 298 -20.31 22.23 -11.38
CA GLN A 298 -21.45 21.34 -11.09
C GLN A 298 -21.05 19.92 -10.66
N ASP A 299 -19.86 19.46 -11.01
CA ASP A 299 -19.39 18.10 -10.70
C ASP A 299 -19.05 17.94 -9.23
N ILE A 300 -18.75 19.04 -8.52
CA ILE A 300 -18.50 19.05 -7.07
C ILE A 300 -19.81 18.84 -6.26
N LYS A 301 -20.99 19.01 -6.88
CA LYS A 301 -22.26 18.79 -6.19
C LYS A 301 -22.40 17.35 -5.71
N GLY A 302 -22.70 17.17 -4.42
CA GLY A 302 -22.75 15.87 -3.75
C GLY A 302 -21.39 15.36 -3.27
N ILE A 303 -20.29 16.08 -3.57
CA ILE A 303 -18.97 15.90 -2.95
C ILE A 303 -18.74 16.97 -1.88
N GLY A 304 -19.18 18.22 -2.18
CA GLY A 304 -19.10 19.36 -1.27
C GLY A 304 -17.71 19.98 -1.23
N GLU A 305 -17.49 20.82 -0.21
CA GLU A 305 -16.18 21.42 0.06
C GLU A 305 -15.19 20.35 0.50
N ILE A 306 -13.97 20.42 -0.05
CA ILE A 306 -12.85 19.53 0.31
C ILE A 306 -11.75 20.38 0.92
N LYS A 307 -11.42 20.15 2.18
CA LYS A 307 -10.22 20.70 2.84
C LYS A 307 -9.15 19.63 2.91
N GLY A 308 -7.90 19.98 2.67
CA GLY A 308 -6.83 18.99 2.73
C GLY A 308 -5.50 19.55 3.18
N VAL A 309 -4.74 18.70 3.86
CA VAL A 309 -3.34 18.93 4.18
C VAL A 309 -2.56 17.67 3.83
N ILE A 310 -1.50 17.81 3.05
CA ILE A 310 -0.63 16.70 2.64
C ILE A 310 0.81 17.08 2.95
N TYR A 311 1.49 16.23 3.71
CA TYR A 311 2.90 16.30 4.03
C TYR A 311 3.67 15.34 3.13
N VAL A 312 4.73 15.81 2.48
CA VAL A 312 5.54 15.01 1.57
C VAL A 312 6.96 14.90 2.11
N PHE A 313 7.42 13.67 2.20
CA PHE A 313 8.74 13.30 2.72
C PHE A 313 9.63 12.77 1.60
N LEU A 314 10.91 13.03 1.70
CA LEU A 314 11.92 12.39 0.86
C LEU A 314 12.65 11.32 1.69
N GLN A 315 12.68 10.08 1.19
CA GLN A 315 13.25 8.93 1.90
C GLN A 315 14.72 8.65 1.54
N GLN A 316 15.36 9.57 0.83
CA GLN A 316 16.79 9.46 0.52
C GLN A 316 17.61 9.56 1.82
N GLN A 317 18.61 8.67 1.97
CA GLN A 317 19.34 8.53 3.23
C GLN A 317 20.02 9.83 3.66
N GLU A 318 20.54 10.59 2.71
CA GLU A 318 21.20 11.88 2.92
C GLU A 318 20.23 12.91 3.54
N ILE A 319 18.99 12.95 3.06
CA ILE A 319 17.96 13.84 3.57
C ILE A 319 17.51 13.41 4.96
N LEU A 320 17.26 12.12 5.16
CA LEU A 320 16.85 11.59 6.44
C LEU A 320 17.92 11.77 7.51
N ASN A 321 19.20 11.62 7.15
CA ASN A 321 20.32 11.91 8.04
C ASN A 321 20.40 13.40 8.39
N ALA A 322 20.13 14.27 7.41
CA ALA A 322 20.11 15.73 7.61
C ALA A 322 18.95 16.20 8.51
N LEU A 323 17.85 15.44 8.54
CA LEU A 323 16.71 15.70 9.43
C LEU A 323 16.93 15.17 10.85
N GLY A 324 17.91 14.27 11.05
CA GLY A 324 18.05 13.47 12.28
C GLY A 324 17.00 12.35 12.34
N ASN A 325 17.15 11.42 13.25
CA ASN A 325 16.14 10.35 13.50
C ASN A 325 15.67 9.57 12.24
N ALA A 326 16.57 9.32 11.29
CA ALA A 326 16.27 8.68 9.99
C ALA A 326 15.45 7.39 10.12
N GLN A 327 15.83 6.51 11.07
CA GLN A 327 15.13 5.24 11.26
C GLN A 327 13.72 5.42 11.83
N ILE A 328 13.52 6.40 12.70
CA ILE A 328 12.20 6.70 13.29
C ILE A 328 11.25 7.19 12.20
N ILE A 329 11.72 8.13 11.35
CA ILE A 329 10.93 8.66 10.24
C ILE A 329 10.58 7.54 9.25
N LYS A 330 11.54 6.68 8.87
CA LYS A 330 11.28 5.54 7.97
C LYS A 330 10.23 4.58 8.52
N ASN A 331 10.39 4.18 9.78
CA ASN A 331 9.44 3.28 10.42
C ASN A 331 8.05 3.90 10.52
N TYR A 332 7.97 5.19 10.87
CA TYR A 332 6.70 5.90 10.96
C TYR A 332 6.01 5.99 9.58
N LEU A 333 6.75 6.33 8.52
CA LEU A 333 6.21 6.37 7.17
C LEU A 333 5.75 4.98 6.69
N LYS A 334 6.50 3.92 7.00
CA LYS A 334 6.08 2.55 6.68
C LYS A 334 4.72 2.19 7.28
N GLU A 335 4.41 2.73 8.48
CA GLU A 335 3.22 2.39 9.24
C GLU A 335 2.08 3.42 9.12
N GLN A 336 2.37 4.66 8.69
CA GLN A 336 1.41 5.78 8.75
C GLN A 336 1.26 6.54 7.43
N SER A 337 2.01 6.16 6.39
CA SER A 337 1.88 6.82 5.09
C SER A 337 0.51 6.57 4.47
N GLY A 338 0.06 7.54 3.68
CA GLY A 338 -1.20 7.52 2.97
C GLY A 338 -2.01 8.80 3.20
N ILE A 339 -3.05 8.98 2.41
CA ILE A 339 -3.96 10.12 2.49
C ILE A 339 -5.29 9.64 3.05
N ARG A 340 -5.59 10.05 4.28
CA ARG A 340 -6.79 9.69 5.02
C ARG A 340 -7.95 10.59 4.68
N ILE A 341 -9.16 10.06 4.75
CA ILE A 341 -10.40 10.82 4.55
C ILE A 341 -11.12 10.92 5.88
N TYR A 342 -11.59 12.13 6.19
CA TYR A 342 -12.40 12.44 7.36
C TYR A 342 -13.70 13.07 6.92
N ARG A 343 -14.79 12.79 7.64
CA ARG A 343 -16.10 13.44 7.46
C ARG A 343 -16.52 14.04 8.79
N ASP A 344 -16.72 15.36 8.81
CA ASP A 344 -16.94 16.14 10.04
C ASP A 344 -15.90 15.80 11.13
N GLY A 345 -14.63 15.66 10.72
CA GLY A 345 -13.51 15.37 11.60
C GLY A 345 -13.33 13.90 11.99
N VAL A 346 -14.21 12.99 11.55
CA VAL A 346 -14.12 11.55 11.86
C VAL A 346 -13.69 10.74 10.66
N ARG A 347 -12.78 9.81 10.88
CA ARG A 347 -12.14 9.01 9.84
C ARG A 347 -13.10 8.08 9.11
N VAL A 348 -13.03 8.07 7.79
CA VAL A 348 -13.63 7.04 6.92
C VAL A 348 -12.56 5.97 6.70
N PHE A 349 -12.82 4.78 7.24
CA PHE A 349 -11.91 3.65 7.08
C PHE A 349 -12.13 3.02 5.69
N ASN A 350 -11.11 2.49 5.02
CA ASN A 350 -9.69 2.23 5.33
C ASN A 350 -8.74 3.19 4.60
N TYR A 351 -9.24 4.31 4.08
CA TYR A 351 -8.40 5.25 3.34
C TYR A 351 -7.15 5.70 4.09
N GLY A 352 -6.01 5.67 3.36
CA GLY A 352 -4.71 6.08 3.89
C GLY A 352 -4.11 5.09 4.87
N GLU A 353 -4.51 3.82 4.84
CA GLU A 353 -3.71 2.74 5.39
C GLU A 353 -2.51 2.47 4.46
N PRO A 354 -1.37 1.97 4.98
CA PRO A 354 -0.16 1.79 4.17
C PRO A 354 -0.34 0.88 2.95
N TYR A 355 -1.27 -0.08 3.03
CA TYR A 355 -1.61 -1.01 1.95
C TYR A 355 -2.67 -0.46 0.98
N ASP A 356 -3.35 0.63 1.34
CA ASP A 356 -4.42 1.22 0.54
C ASP A 356 -3.89 2.35 -0.36
N ASP A 357 -3.62 2.04 -1.61
CA ASP A 357 -3.24 3.03 -2.64
C ASP A 357 -4.45 3.52 -3.42
N TRP A 358 -5.50 3.97 -2.72
CA TRP A 358 -6.77 4.37 -3.31
C TRP A 358 -6.65 5.48 -4.38
N LEU A 359 -5.59 6.29 -4.33
CA LEU A 359 -5.28 7.31 -5.35
C LEU A 359 -4.43 6.78 -6.51
N GLY A 360 -3.90 5.56 -6.43
CA GLY A 360 -3.01 5.01 -7.44
C GLY A 360 -1.64 5.71 -7.51
N LEU A 361 -1.16 6.28 -6.41
CA LEU A 361 0.11 7.01 -6.36
C LEU A 361 1.31 6.09 -6.59
N ASN A 362 1.24 4.85 -6.12
CA ASN A 362 2.28 3.85 -6.34
C ASN A 362 2.37 3.47 -7.82
N THR A 363 1.24 3.33 -8.48
CA THR A 363 1.15 3.07 -9.92
C THR A 363 1.80 4.18 -10.74
N GLY A 364 1.55 5.43 -10.40
CA GLY A 364 2.16 6.60 -11.06
C GLY A 364 3.69 6.66 -10.94
N ARG A 365 4.27 6.12 -9.85
CA ARG A 365 5.71 6.03 -9.61
C ARG A 365 6.40 5.00 -10.50
N ILE A 366 5.76 3.88 -10.76
CA ILE A 366 6.32 2.78 -11.56
C ILE A 366 6.64 3.27 -12.97
N ASN A 367 5.78 4.11 -13.54
CA ASN A 367 5.98 4.69 -14.87
C ASN A 367 7.11 5.76 -14.91
N ARG A 368 7.54 6.31 -13.76
CA ARG A 368 8.63 7.29 -13.67
C ARG A 368 9.35 7.16 -12.32
N PRO A 369 10.25 6.17 -12.16
CA PRO A 369 10.96 5.91 -10.91
C PRO A 369 11.73 7.14 -10.40
N GLY A 370 11.59 7.45 -9.11
CA GLY A 370 12.29 8.57 -8.46
C GLY A 370 11.77 9.97 -8.79
N LYS A 371 10.80 10.11 -9.70
CA LYS A 371 10.28 11.41 -10.14
C LYS A 371 8.87 11.73 -9.67
N LYS A 372 8.08 10.75 -9.17
CA LYS A 372 6.70 10.97 -8.71
C LYS A 372 6.53 10.72 -7.21
N ILE A 373 5.59 11.43 -6.61
CA ILE A 373 5.12 11.17 -5.25
C ILE A 373 4.42 9.81 -5.24
N HIS A 374 4.72 8.97 -4.26
CA HIS A 374 4.06 7.70 -4.02
C HIS A 374 3.48 7.62 -2.61
N ASN A 375 2.60 6.64 -2.37
CA ASN A 375 1.86 6.53 -1.11
C ASN A 375 2.77 6.52 0.12
N GLY A 376 3.87 5.78 0.10
CA GLY A 376 4.86 5.72 1.19
C GLY A 376 5.62 7.03 1.50
N MET A 377 5.50 8.07 0.66
CA MET A 377 6.13 9.38 0.87
C MET A 377 5.19 10.43 1.44
N VAL A 378 3.91 10.12 1.61
CA VAL A 378 2.90 11.12 1.98
C VAL A 378 2.21 10.74 3.27
N ILE A 379 1.91 11.75 4.07
CA ILE A 379 0.93 11.67 5.16
C ILE A 379 -0.04 12.81 4.91
N GLY A 380 -1.31 12.49 4.74
CA GLY A 380 -2.31 13.51 4.46
C GLY A 380 -3.65 13.26 5.10
N SER A 381 -4.44 14.31 5.17
CA SER A 381 -5.85 14.25 5.52
C SER A 381 -6.68 15.07 4.55
N LEU A 382 -7.87 14.58 4.26
CA LEU A 382 -8.92 15.26 3.54
C LEU A 382 -10.14 15.34 4.46
N ASP A 383 -10.63 16.53 4.70
CA ASP A 383 -11.81 16.75 5.53
C ASP A 383 -13.00 17.14 4.64
N LEU A 384 -14.11 16.43 4.81
CA LEU A 384 -15.38 16.57 4.09
C LEU A 384 -16.49 16.87 5.08
N SER A 385 -17.51 17.62 4.64
CA SER A 385 -18.75 17.68 5.38
C SER A 385 -19.63 16.48 5.05
N LEU A 386 -20.14 15.79 6.07
CA LEU A 386 -21.07 14.67 5.90
C LEU A 386 -22.36 15.09 5.17
N GLU A 387 -22.86 16.27 5.50
CA GLU A 387 -24.07 16.84 4.90
C GLU A 387 -23.88 17.17 3.41
N LEU A 388 -22.77 17.82 3.06
CA LEU A 388 -22.50 18.26 1.70
C LEU A 388 -21.95 17.15 0.79
N SER A 389 -21.39 16.08 1.37
CA SER A 389 -20.82 14.94 0.64
C SER A 389 -21.78 13.74 0.55
N ASN A 390 -23.07 14.00 0.44
CA ASN A 390 -24.12 12.97 0.38
C ASN A 390 -24.02 12.02 -0.84
N GLY A 391 -23.31 12.43 -1.89
CA GLY A 391 -23.00 11.59 -3.05
C GLY A 391 -21.92 10.53 -2.79
N LEU A 392 -21.11 10.71 -1.74
CA LEU A 392 -20.10 9.75 -1.31
C LEU A 392 -20.71 8.82 -0.25
N ARG A 393 -21.25 7.67 -0.68
CA ARG A 393 -21.90 6.70 0.21
C ARG A 393 -20.90 5.70 0.76
N GLU A 394 -20.88 5.49 2.07
CA GLU A 394 -20.03 4.45 2.68
C GLU A 394 -20.59 3.05 2.40
N LYS A 395 -19.69 2.11 2.10
CA LYS A 395 -20.00 0.69 1.90
C LYS A 395 -20.64 0.06 3.13
N THR A 396 -21.33 -1.06 2.95
CA THR A 396 -22.01 -1.77 4.04
C THR A 396 -21.03 -2.34 5.06
N ASN A 397 -19.89 -2.85 4.60
CA ASN A 397 -18.79 -3.33 5.43
C ASN A 397 -17.93 -2.20 6.01
N ARG A 398 -18.25 -0.94 5.72
CA ARG A 398 -17.57 0.28 6.18
C ARG A 398 -16.12 0.43 5.71
N GLU A 399 -15.70 -0.33 4.71
CA GLU A 399 -14.39 -0.23 4.08
C GLU A 399 -14.46 0.70 2.86
N GLY A 400 -14.47 2.00 3.12
CA GLY A 400 -14.47 3.04 2.12
C GLY A 400 -15.84 3.38 1.52
N PHE A 401 -15.83 4.12 0.42
CA PHE A 401 -17.02 4.54 -0.31
C PHE A 401 -17.43 3.54 -1.38
N ASP A 402 -18.71 3.50 -1.70
CA ASP A 402 -19.21 2.79 -2.88
C ASP A 402 -18.57 3.35 -4.14
N ASP A 403 -18.21 2.48 -5.09
CA ASP A 403 -17.64 2.86 -6.38
C ASP A 403 -18.72 3.45 -7.31
N ASN A 404 -19.20 4.63 -6.96
CA ASN A 404 -20.15 5.39 -7.75
C ASN A 404 -19.47 6.55 -8.51
N ASN A 405 -20.21 7.21 -9.39
CA ASN A 405 -19.68 8.30 -10.20
C ASN A 405 -19.10 9.45 -9.37
N LYS A 406 -19.73 9.82 -8.23
CA LYS A 406 -19.26 10.90 -7.35
C LYS A 406 -17.93 10.54 -6.68
N TYR A 407 -17.77 9.29 -6.27
CA TYR A 407 -16.51 8.81 -5.72
C TYR A 407 -15.39 8.82 -6.78
N ARG A 408 -15.67 8.41 -8.02
CA ARG A 408 -14.69 8.45 -9.11
C ARG A 408 -14.25 9.87 -9.45
N ILE A 409 -15.18 10.82 -9.48
CA ILE A 409 -14.89 12.25 -9.65
C ILE A 409 -14.03 12.76 -8.49
N PHE A 410 -14.41 12.47 -7.25
CA PHE A 410 -13.64 12.82 -6.06
C PHE A 410 -12.20 12.29 -6.12
N LYS A 411 -12.05 11.01 -6.41
CA LYS A 411 -10.73 10.37 -6.57
C LYS A 411 -9.91 11.06 -7.65
N TRP A 412 -10.51 11.39 -8.77
CA TRP A 412 -9.84 12.07 -9.87
C TRP A 412 -9.40 13.48 -9.49
N ILE A 413 -10.24 14.26 -8.83
CA ILE A 413 -9.88 15.60 -8.32
C ILE A 413 -8.63 15.51 -7.45
N ILE A 414 -8.60 14.63 -6.47
CA ILE A 414 -7.48 14.52 -5.53
C ILE A 414 -6.21 14.01 -6.22
N SER A 415 -6.30 13.02 -7.09
CA SER A 415 -5.15 12.51 -7.85
C SER A 415 -4.53 13.60 -8.73
N SER A 416 -5.36 14.37 -9.44
CA SER A 416 -4.92 15.49 -10.28
C SER A 416 -4.29 16.61 -9.47
N LEU A 417 -4.82 16.88 -8.29
CA LEU A 417 -4.28 17.88 -7.37
C LEU A 417 -2.88 17.47 -6.86
N VAL A 418 -2.71 16.21 -6.46
CA VAL A 418 -1.39 15.70 -6.06
C VAL A 418 -0.40 15.80 -7.21
N GLU A 419 -0.81 15.51 -8.44
CA GLU A 419 0.05 15.66 -9.62
C GLU A 419 0.39 17.14 -9.89
N LYS A 420 -0.56 18.07 -9.80
CA LYS A 420 -0.30 19.52 -9.89
C LYS A 420 0.74 19.95 -8.85
N PHE A 421 0.59 19.55 -7.60
CA PHE A 421 1.55 19.88 -6.54
C PHE A 421 2.92 19.28 -6.80
N HIS A 422 2.98 18.06 -7.34
CA HIS A 422 4.23 17.44 -7.75
C HIS A 422 4.98 18.23 -8.84
N LEU A 423 4.25 18.80 -9.79
CA LEU A 423 4.83 19.66 -10.83
C LEU A 423 5.34 20.98 -10.26
N LEU A 424 4.58 21.61 -9.38
CA LEU A 424 4.91 22.91 -8.78
C LEU A 424 6.18 22.89 -7.92
N HIS A 425 6.55 21.76 -7.34
CA HIS A 425 7.77 21.64 -6.55
C HIS A 425 8.98 21.03 -7.30
N ALA A 426 8.85 20.83 -8.62
CA ALA A 426 9.88 20.16 -9.41
C ALA A 426 11.26 20.86 -9.31
N GLU A 427 11.31 22.19 -9.38
CA GLU A 427 12.55 22.97 -9.27
C GLU A 427 13.22 22.82 -7.90
N GLN A 428 12.45 22.84 -6.83
CA GLN A 428 12.95 22.66 -5.46
C GLN A 428 13.52 21.25 -5.27
N ARG A 429 12.83 20.23 -5.80
CA ARG A 429 13.31 18.86 -5.80
C ARG A 429 14.61 18.69 -6.58
N ASP A 430 14.71 19.32 -7.75
CA ASP A 430 15.91 19.26 -8.58
C ASP A 430 17.08 19.97 -7.89
N SER A 431 16.82 21.05 -7.18
CA SER A 431 17.81 21.78 -6.34
C SER A 431 18.33 20.90 -5.20
N ILE A 432 17.44 20.21 -4.47
CA ILE A 432 17.83 19.21 -3.45
C ILE A 432 18.67 18.11 -4.09
N THR A 433 18.23 17.58 -5.23
CA THR A 433 18.94 16.48 -5.92
C THR A 433 20.35 16.89 -6.36
N LYS A 434 20.51 18.12 -6.84
CA LYS A 434 21.83 18.69 -7.18
C LYS A 434 22.74 18.80 -5.97
N LEU A 435 22.23 19.26 -4.82
CA LEU A 435 23.00 19.36 -3.58
C LEU A 435 23.44 17.99 -3.06
N ILE A 436 22.57 16.96 -3.13
CA ILE A 436 22.89 15.59 -2.69
C ILE A 436 23.93 14.97 -3.60
N LYS A 437 23.82 15.14 -4.92
CA LYS A 437 24.75 14.57 -5.87
C LYS A 437 26.13 15.24 -5.85
N GLY A 438 26.27 16.35 -5.12
CA GLY A 438 27.41 17.25 -5.23
C GLY A 438 27.47 17.90 -6.61
N ASN A 439 28.39 18.84 -6.82
CA ASN A 439 28.67 19.44 -8.13
C ASN A 439 29.36 18.44 -9.10
N LYS A 440 28.88 17.20 -9.21
CA LYS A 440 29.15 16.42 -10.41
C LYS A 440 28.43 17.14 -11.52
N VAL A 441 29.21 17.99 -12.19
CA VAL A 441 28.88 18.57 -13.48
C VAL A 441 28.05 17.55 -14.23
N THR A 442 26.84 17.94 -14.62
CA THR A 442 26.12 17.25 -15.68
C THR A 442 27.03 17.35 -16.90
N GLU A 443 27.92 16.38 -17.03
CA GLU A 443 28.59 16.17 -18.30
C GLU A 443 27.44 16.05 -19.30
N LYS A 444 27.41 17.03 -20.21
CA LYS A 444 26.62 16.95 -21.43
C LYS A 444 26.64 15.50 -21.87
N LEU A 445 25.48 14.93 -22.20
CA LEU A 445 25.35 13.67 -22.93
C LEU A 445 26.49 13.63 -23.95
N SER A 446 27.62 13.05 -23.56
CA SER A 446 28.76 12.92 -24.41
C SER A 446 28.33 12.03 -25.56
N ARG A 447 28.60 12.45 -26.77
CA ARG A 447 28.51 11.57 -27.95
C ARG A 447 29.05 10.23 -27.56
N PHE A 448 28.34 9.14 -27.88
CA PHE A 448 28.80 7.78 -27.63
C PHE A 448 30.24 7.61 -28.11
N ARG A 449 31.19 7.51 -27.19
CA ARG A 449 32.62 7.39 -27.49
C ARG A 449 33.06 5.94 -27.68
N PHE A 450 32.12 4.99 -27.78
CA PHE A 450 32.47 3.58 -27.85
C PHE A 450 33.42 3.25 -29.00
N GLU A 451 33.23 3.82 -30.20
CA GLU A 451 34.07 3.60 -31.37
C GLU A 451 35.50 4.11 -31.10
N ASP A 452 35.64 5.28 -30.45
CA ASP A 452 36.94 5.86 -30.09
C ASP A 452 37.63 4.97 -29.03
N ASN A 453 36.89 4.58 -27.99
CA ASN A 453 37.41 3.75 -26.90
C ASN A 453 37.84 2.34 -27.37
N ILE A 454 37.07 1.72 -28.27
CA ILE A 454 37.43 0.44 -28.88
C ILE A 454 38.68 0.57 -29.77
N SER A 455 38.81 1.67 -30.50
CA SER A 455 40.01 1.93 -31.32
C SER A 455 41.27 2.08 -30.46
N ASP A 456 41.16 2.86 -29.37
CA ASP A 456 42.27 3.01 -28.40
C ASP A 456 42.62 1.69 -27.72
N LEU A 457 41.60 0.89 -27.37
CA LEU A 457 41.80 -0.44 -26.77
C LEU A 457 42.54 -1.38 -27.76
N LYS A 458 42.18 -1.38 -29.05
CA LYS A 458 42.85 -2.15 -30.10
C LYS A 458 44.36 -1.77 -30.22
N GLN A 459 44.65 -0.46 -30.20
CA GLN A 459 46.03 0.01 -30.24
C GLN A 459 46.80 -0.39 -28.98
N THR A 460 46.18 -0.30 -27.82
CA THR A 460 46.79 -0.69 -26.54
C THR A 460 47.09 -2.20 -26.50
N ILE A 461 46.16 -3.05 -26.93
CA ILE A 461 46.32 -4.51 -27.05
C ILE A 461 47.54 -4.83 -27.98
N LYS A 462 47.62 -4.16 -29.12
CA LYS A 462 48.74 -4.32 -30.08
C LYS A 462 50.06 -3.92 -29.46
N LYS A 463 50.13 -2.79 -28.78
CA LYS A 463 51.33 -2.26 -28.12
C LYS A 463 51.88 -3.19 -27.04
N HIS A 464 50.97 -3.91 -26.34
CA HIS A 464 51.33 -4.84 -25.26
C HIS A 464 51.41 -6.30 -25.68
N GLY A 465 51.32 -6.62 -26.99
CA GLY A 465 51.54 -7.98 -27.53
C GLY A 465 50.42 -8.98 -27.23
N LEU A 466 49.24 -8.52 -26.80
CA LEU A 466 48.11 -9.37 -26.38
C LEU A 466 47.14 -9.71 -27.54
N GLU A 467 47.49 -9.44 -28.79
CA GLU A 467 46.61 -9.61 -29.95
C GLU A 467 46.09 -11.04 -30.10
N LYS A 468 46.91 -12.06 -29.91
CA LYS A 468 46.52 -13.47 -30.10
C LYS A 468 45.42 -13.94 -29.14
N GLU A 469 45.37 -13.37 -27.95
CA GLU A 469 44.45 -13.81 -26.88
C GLU A 469 43.17 -12.95 -26.78
N MET A 470 43.31 -11.67 -27.13
CA MET A 470 42.24 -10.68 -26.91
C MET A 470 41.47 -10.33 -28.19
N SER A 471 42.01 -10.55 -29.39
CA SER A 471 41.38 -10.15 -30.65
C SER A 471 39.98 -10.78 -30.88
N GLY A 472 39.83 -12.06 -30.56
CA GLY A 472 38.57 -12.76 -30.69
C GLY A 472 37.48 -12.21 -29.74
N LYS A 473 37.84 -11.99 -28.47
CA LYS A 473 36.93 -11.43 -27.46
C LYS A 473 36.53 -9.98 -27.81
N LEU A 474 37.47 -9.19 -28.26
CA LEU A 474 37.25 -7.80 -28.65
C LEU A 474 36.34 -7.69 -29.88
N SER A 475 36.53 -8.57 -30.89
CA SER A 475 35.68 -8.64 -32.06
C SER A 475 34.24 -9.03 -31.71
N LEU A 476 34.07 -9.93 -30.76
CA LEU A 476 32.76 -10.32 -30.26
C LEU A 476 32.07 -9.14 -29.57
N ILE A 477 32.77 -8.45 -28.66
CA ILE A 477 32.26 -7.24 -27.96
C ILE A 477 31.82 -6.16 -28.97
N GLU A 478 32.63 -5.89 -29.97
CA GLU A 478 32.36 -4.91 -31.01
C GLU A 478 31.13 -5.32 -31.86
N GLN A 479 31.07 -6.59 -32.26
CA GLN A 479 29.95 -7.10 -33.07
C GLN A 479 28.64 -7.07 -32.31
N GLU A 480 28.60 -7.49 -31.05
CA GLU A 480 27.39 -7.47 -30.22
C GLU A 480 26.94 -6.05 -29.89
N PHE A 481 27.88 -5.13 -29.61
CA PHE A 481 27.54 -3.72 -29.41
C PHE A 481 26.95 -3.08 -30.69
N MET A 482 27.54 -3.34 -31.85
CA MET A 482 27.01 -2.82 -33.11
C MET A 482 25.64 -3.39 -33.45
N GLN A 483 25.41 -4.69 -33.24
CA GLN A 483 24.07 -5.27 -33.37
C GLN A 483 23.06 -4.61 -32.41
N MET A 484 23.44 -4.40 -31.18
CA MET A 484 22.65 -3.74 -30.15
C MET A 484 22.26 -2.32 -30.57
N ARG A 485 23.22 -1.54 -31.08
CA ARG A 485 22.99 -0.19 -31.61
C ARG A 485 22.05 -0.17 -32.81
N GLU A 486 22.24 -1.09 -33.76
CA GLU A 486 21.44 -1.17 -34.98
C GLU A 486 19.99 -1.53 -34.69
N VAL A 487 19.75 -2.50 -33.80
CA VAL A 487 18.40 -2.88 -33.34
C VAL A 487 17.74 -1.73 -32.61
N THR A 488 18.47 -0.99 -31.79
CA THR A 488 17.93 0.19 -31.06
C THR A 488 17.49 1.30 -32.00
N ILE A 489 18.30 1.61 -33.02
CA ILE A 489 18.00 2.66 -33.98
C ILE A 489 16.82 2.25 -34.88
N ASN A 490 16.76 0.98 -35.30
CA ASN A 490 15.78 0.50 -36.25
C ASN A 490 14.44 0.08 -35.65
N SER A 491 14.40 -0.20 -34.33
CA SER A 491 13.18 -0.76 -33.69
C SER A 491 12.20 0.27 -33.19
N GLY A 492 12.57 1.56 -33.13
CA GLY A 492 11.67 2.58 -32.56
C GLY A 492 11.20 2.24 -31.14
N ILE A 493 11.97 1.44 -30.39
CA ILE A 493 11.64 1.02 -29.01
C ILE A 493 11.79 2.25 -28.11
N ALA A 494 10.75 3.08 -28.12
CA ALA A 494 10.57 4.17 -27.19
C ALA A 494 10.26 3.56 -25.82
N GLY A 495 11.24 3.51 -24.94
CA GLY A 495 11.00 3.10 -23.55
C GLY A 495 12.16 2.43 -22.84
N ILE A 496 12.96 1.63 -23.52
CA ILE A 496 14.12 0.98 -22.87
C ILE A 496 15.23 2.02 -22.69
N ASN A 497 15.60 2.27 -21.44
CA ASN A 497 16.66 3.24 -21.14
C ASN A 497 18.06 2.63 -21.41
N LEU A 498 18.31 2.29 -22.68
CA LEU A 498 19.55 1.66 -23.15
C LEU A 498 20.78 2.55 -22.94
N ALA A 499 20.58 3.84 -22.68
CA ALA A 499 21.68 4.75 -22.34
C ALA A 499 22.48 4.27 -21.12
N VAL A 500 21.84 3.63 -20.15
CA VAL A 500 22.53 3.06 -18.97
C VAL A 500 23.41 1.88 -19.37
N ILE A 501 22.93 1.04 -20.27
CA ILE A 501 23.65 -0.14 -20.77
C ILE A 501 24.87 0.31 -21.58
N PHE A 502 24.66 1.26 -22.50
CA PHE A 502 25.74 1.81 -23.30
C PHE A 502 26.83 2.44 -22.46
N HIS A 503 26.45 3.20 -21.43
CA HIS A 503 27.40 3.81 -20.50
C HIS A 503 28.21 2.77 -19.73
N GLU A 504 27.59 1.64 -19.32
CA GLU A 504 28.32 0.58 -18.60
C GLU A 504 29.24 -0.22 -19.52
N VAL A 505 28.85 -0.41 -20.78
CA VAL A 505 29.73 -1.01 -21.78
C VAL A 505 30.94 -0.10 -22.06
N GLU A 506 30.72 1.20 -22.26
CA GLU A 506 31.79 2.20 -22.40
C GLU A 506 32.75 2.16 -21.21
N ARG A 507 32.19 2.17 -19.96
CA ARG A 507 33.01 2.08 -18.75
C ARG A 507 33.80 0.80 -18.69
N GLY A 508 33.22 -0.35 -19.04
CA GLY A 508 33.91 -1.63 -19.05
C GLY A 508 35.06 -1.68 -20.06
N VAL A 509 34.87 -1.05 -21.21
CA VAL A 509 35.94 -0.90 -22.21
C VAL A 509 37.08 -0.01 -21.69
N ASP A 510 36.74 1.11 -21.05
CA ASP A 510 37.74 2.01 -20.46
C ASP A 510 38.51 1.33 -19.32
N GLU A 511 37.86 0.61 -18.43
CA GLU A 511 38.49 -0.15 -17.34
C GLU A 511 39.42 -1.23 -17.87
N LEU A 512 39.03 -1.92 -18.95
CA LEU A 512 39.87 -2.92 -19.61
C LEU A 512 41.13 -2.27 -20.22
N ASN A 513 40.92 -1.14 -20.90
CA ASN A 513 42.03 -0.37 -21.50
C ASN A 513 43.05 0.12 -20.46
N GLU A 514 42.56 0.67 -19.33
CA GLU A 514 43.41 1.11 -18.21
C GLU A 514 44.17 -0.06 -17.55
N SER A 515 43.53 -1.23 -17.39
CA SER A 515 44.19 -2.43 -16.86
C SER A 515 45.38 -2.87 -17.72
N ILE A 516 45.22 -2.85 -19.05
CA ILE A 516 46.26 -3.18 -19.98
C ILE A 516 47.42 -2.14 -19.93
N LYS A 517 47.06 -0.84 -19.91
CA LYS A 517 48.05 0.24 -19.79
C LYS A 517 48.90 0.15 -18.51
N ARG A 518 48.27 -0.25 -17.41
CA ARG A 518 48.94 -0.45 -16.10
C ARG A 518 49.67 -1.76 -15.98
N SER A 519 49.66 -2.59 -17.03
CA SER A 519 50.27 -3.93 -17.04
C SER A 519 49.81 -4.79 -15.85
N GLU A 520 48.53 -4.74 -15.52
CA GLU A 520 47.94 -5.63 -14.50
C GLU A 520 48.10 -7.10 -14.89
N SER A 521 47.91 -8.03 -13.95
CA SER A 521 48.12 -9.46 -14.23
C SER A 521 47.22 -9.94 -15.39
N HIS A 522 47.77 -10.81 -16.21
CA HIS A 522 47.10 -11.38 -17.38
C HIS A 522 45.74 -11.98 -17.05
N ASP A 523 45.63 -12.71 -15.94
CA ASP A 523 44.37 -13.29 -15.46
C ASP A 523 43.30 -12.23 -15.12
N LEU A 524 43.71 -11.06 -14.62
CA LEU A 524 42.78 -9.99 -14.29
C LEU A 524 42.25 -9.31 -15.55
N ILE A 525 43.09 -9.10 -16.54
CA ILE A 525 42.72 -8.54 -17.84
C ILE A 525 41.72 -9.46 -18.56
N ILE A 526 41.98 -10.78 -18.56
CA ILE A 526 41.05 -11.76 -19.14
C ILE A 526 39.72 -11.78 -18.42
N LYS A 527 39.72 -11.77 -17.08
CA LYS A 527 38.48 -11.72 -16.28
C LYS A 527 37.65 -10.47 -16.57
N ARG A 528 38.27 -9.30 -16.78
CA ARG A 528 37.54 -8.07 -17.15
C ARG A 528 36.90 -8.16 -18.54
N ALA A 529 37.65 -8.73 -19.52
CA ALA A 529 37.12 -8.96 -20.86
C ALA A 529 35.93 -9.95 -20.84
N GLU A 530 36.04 -11.03 -20.05
CA GLU A 530 34.94 -11.99 -19.86
C GLU A 530 33.74 -11.38 -19.17
N HIS A 531 33.94 -10.49 -18.20
CA HIS A 531 32.86 -9.77 -17.55
C HIS A 531 32.11 -8.88 -18.54
N LEU A 532 32.81 -8.14 -19.38
CA LEU A 532 32.21 -7.30 -20.42
C LEU A 532 31.43 -8.12 -21.45
N SER A 533 31.99 -9.27 -21.90
CA SER A 533 31.30 -10.21 -22.79
C SER A 533 29.99 -10.74 -22.19
N LYS A 534 30.02 -11.20 -20.91
CA LYS A 534 28.84 -11.69 -20.20
C LYS A 534 27.79 -10.62 -20.00
N LEU A 535 28.20 -9.37 -19.82
CA LEU A 535 27.30 -8.22 -19.71
C LEU A 535 26.52 -8.05 -21.02
N LEU A 536 27.19 -8.07 -22.16
CA LEU A 536 26.57 -7.98 -23.49
C LEU A 536 25.66 -9.18 -23.78
N GLU A 537 26.11 -10.40 -23.51
CA GLU A 537 25.30 -11.62 -23.65
C GLU A 537 24.01 -11.57 -22.82
N GLY A 538 24.07 -10.99 -21.59
CA GLY A 538 22.90 -10.82 -20.73
C GLY A 538 21.81 -9.94 -21.31
N PHE A 539 22.16 -9.00 -22.20
CA PHE A 539 21.21 -8.10 -22.88
C PHE A 539 20.81 -8.58 -24.29
N ALA A 540 21.53 -9.50 -24.87
CA ALA A 540 21.26 -10.02 -26.22
C ALA A 540 19.80 -10.50 -26.43
N PRO A 541 19.12 -11.16 -25.46
CA PRO A 541 17.74 -11.57 -25.62
C PRO A 541 16.73 -10.40 -25.75
N LEU A 542 17.02 -9.22 -25.15
CA LEU A 542 16.17 -8.02 -25.29
C LEU A 542 16.16 -7.48 -26.73
N LEU A 543 17.18 -7.80 -27.50
CA LEU A 543 17.46 -7.23 -28.80
C LEU A 543 17.00 -8.13 -29.95
N LYS A 544 16.71 -9.42 -29.69
CA LYS A 544 16.19 -10.32 -30.73
C LYS A 544 14.77 -9.98 -31.08
N ARG A 545 14.44 -9.81 -32.37
CA ARG A 545 13.07 -9.71 -32.87
C ARG A 545 12.32 -10.99 -32.52
N ASN A 546 11.51 -10.95 -31.49
CA ASN A 546 10.62 -12.05 -31.12
C ASN A 546 9.21 -11.72 -31.65
N GLU A 547 8.66 -12.61 -32.49
CA GLU A 547 7.28 -12.53 -32.94
C GLU A 547 6.32 -12.59 -31.74
N GLN A 548 5.34 -11.69 -31.72
CA GLN A 548 4.27 -11.76 -30.75
C GLN A 548 3.33 -12.92 -31.08
N LYS A 549 3.13 -13.82 -30.11
CA LYS A 549 2.22 -14.96 -30.20
C LYS A 549 1.24 -14.94 -29.04
N THR A 550 0.01 -15.39 -29.31
CA THR A 550 -0.98 -15.63 -28.24
C THR A 550 -0.75 -17.01 -27.65
N PHE A 551 -0.56 -17.11 -26.35
CA PHE A 551 -0.33 -18.36 -25.64
C PHE A 551 -0.94 -18.32 -24.23
N SER A 552 -1.23 -19.51 -23.67
CA SER A 552 -1.68 -19.66 -22.29
C SER A 552 -0.49 -19.59 -21.33
N ILE A 553 -0.65 -18.88 -20.23
CA ILE A 553 0.36 -18.80 -19.17
C ILE A 553 0.63 -20.18 -18.58
N LYS A 554 -0.40 -20.99 -18.40
CA LYS A 554 -0.26 -22.39 -17.94
C LYS A 554 0.72 -23.17 -18.83
N SER A 555 0.58 -23.08 -20.13
CA SER A 555 1.45 -23.79 -21.09
C SER A 555 2.91 -23.33 -20.99
N LEU A 556 3.14 -22.05 -20.76
CA LEU A 556 4.48 -21.50 -20.59
C LEU A 556 5.10 -21.94 -19.26
N ILE A 557 4.34 -21.89 -18.16
CA ILE A 557 4.83 -22.32 -16.83
C ILE A 557 5.13 -23.81 -16.79
N LEU A 558 4.34 -24.65 -17.45
CA LEU A 558 4.64 -26.09 -17.61
C LEU A 558 6.01 -26.28 -18.26
N LYS A 559 6.27 -25.61 -19.37
CA LYS A 559 7.57 -25.67 -20.07
C LYS A 559 8.72 -25.20 -19.19
N ILE A 560 8.54 -24.11 -18.43
CA ILE A 560 9.56 -23.59 -17.51
C ILE A 560 9.81 -24.56 -16.36
N LYS A 561 8.74 -25.19 -15.82
CA LYS A 561 8.85 -26.22 -14.78
C LYS A 561 9.71 -27.37 -15.27
N ASP A 562 9.40 -27.92 -16.45
CA ASP A 562 10.14 -29.06 -17.03
C ASP A 562 11.64 -28.71 -17.20
N LEU A 563 11.96 -27.51 -17.66
CA LEU A 563 13.33 -27.03 -17.81
C LEU A 563 14.05 -26.81 -16.46
N SER A 564 13.30 -26.58 -15.39
CA SER A 564 13.84 -26.27 -14.06
C SER A 564 13.73 -27.43 -13.08
N GLU A 565 13.12 -28.54 -13.43
CA GLU A 565 12.80 -29.68 -12.54
C GLU A 565 14.03 -30.23 -11.83
N HIS A 566 15.09 -30.49 -12.58
CA HIS A 566 16.37 -30.94 -12.00
C HIS A 566 16.93 -29.96 -10.95
N ARG A 567 16.73 -28.67 -11.15
CA ARG A 567 17.20 -27.64 -10.21
C ARG A 567 16.35 -27.62 -8.94
N PHE A 568 15.03 -27.79 -9.05
CA PHE A 568 14.15 -27.91 -7.89
C PHE A 568 14.49 -29.14 -7.05
N GLU A 569 14.73 -30.29 -7.69
CA GLU A 569 15.17 -31.52 -7.01
C GLU A 569 16.53 -31.35 -6.34
N HIS A 570 17.53 -30.84 -7.07
CA HIS A 570 18.89 -30.66 -6.56
C HIS A 570 18.94 -29.73 -5.34
N HIS A 571 18.15 -28.65 -5.34
CA HIS A 571 18.08 -27.69 -4.25
C HIS A 571 16.98 -28.01 -3.23
N LYS A 572 16.27 -29.14 -3.36
CA LYS A 572 15.18 -29.60 -2.49
C LYS A 572 14.08 -28.54 -2.34
N VAL A 573 13.78 -27.80 -3.41
CA VAL A 573 12.75 -26.76 -3.43
C VAL A 573 11.38 -27.38 -3.65
N ILE A 574 10.44 -27.14 -2.76
CA ILE A 574 9.03 -27.48 -2.93
C ILE A 574 8.42 -26.51 -3.94
N PHE A 575 8.06 -27.01 -5.11
CA PHE A 575 7.41 -26.23 -6.14
C PHE A 575 5.89 -26.42 -6.09
N SER A 576 5.13 -25.35 -5.87
CA SER A 576 3.66 -25.35 -5.83
C SER A 576 3.13 -24.47 -6.97
N CYS A 577 2.19 -25.00 -7.75
CA CYS A 577 1.61 -24.25 -8.86
C CYS A 577 0.12 -24.55 -9.02
N PRO A 578 -0.76 -23.88 -8.25
CA PRO A 578 -2.22 -24.03 -8.37
C PRO A 578 -2.77 -23.82 -9.78
N LEU A 579 -2.08 -23.02 -10.59
CA LEU A 579 -2.39 -22.80 -12.01
C LEU A 579 -2.53 -24.11 -12.82
N PHE A 580 -1.89 -25.20 -12.39
CA PHE A 580 -1.96 -26.48 -13.08
C PHE A 580 -3.28 -27.22 -12.82
N ASP A 581 -3.84 -27.03 -11.63
CA ASP A 581 -5.01 -27.78 -11.17
C ASP A 581 -6.30 -26.96 -11.29
N ASP A 582 -6.20 -25.63 -11.25
CA ASP A 582 -7.33 -24.71 -11.32
C ASP A 582 -7.38 -23.96 -12.68
N PRO A 583 -8.31 -24.34 -13.57
CA PRO A 583 -8.46 -23.68 -14.87
C PRO A 583 -8.84 -22.20 -14.79
N GLN A 584 -9.40 -21.74 -13.65
CA GLN A 584 -9.79 -20.35 -13.46
C GLN A 584 -8.57 -19.43 -13.27
N GLN A 585 -7.41 -19.98 -12.95
CA GLN A 585 -6.18 -19.22 -12.82
C GLN A 585 -5.43 -19.04 -14.14
N ASP A 586 -5.78 -19.81 -15.19
CA ASP A 586 -5.13 -19.67 -16.50
C ASP A 586 -5.70 -18.48 -17.29
N PHE A 587 -4.81 -17.83 -18.02
CA PHE A 587 -5.18 -16.77 -18.92
C PHE A 587 -4.24 -16.74 -20.14
N LYS A 588 -4.72 -16.12 -21.24
CA LYS A 588 -3.94 -15.98 -22.45
C LYS A 588 -3.38 -14.57 -22.58
N ILE A 589 -2.15 -14.47 -23.04
CA ILE A 589 -1.48 -13.20 -23.35
C ILE A 589 -0.92 -13.24 -24.77
N LYS A 590 -0.80 -12.07 -25.40
CA LYS A 590 -0.14 -11.89 -26.68
C LYS A 590 1.17 -11.16 -26.45
N ALA A 591 2.28 -11.89 -26.49
CA ALA A 591 3.61 -11.36 -26.20
C ALA A 591 4.70 -12.18 -26.88
N PRO A 592 5.95 -11.71 -26.93
CA PRO A 592 7.10 -12.52 -27.33
C PRO A 592 7.39 -13.59 -26.28
N VAL A 593 7.09 -14.84 -26.60
CA VAL A 593 7.21 -15.99 -25.67
C VAL A 593 8.60 -16.08 -25.04
N GLY A 594 9.67 -15.89 -25.84
CA GLY A 594 11.06 -15.97 -25.36
C GLY A 594 11.40 -14.93 -24.30
N LEU A 595 10.88 -13.70 -24.42
CA LEU A 595 11.12 -12.64 -23.44
C LEU A 595 10.42 -12.94 -22.12
N ILE A 596 9.16 -13.39 -22.17
CA ILE A 596 8.41 -13.73 -20.97
C ILE A 596 9.02 -14.95 -20.27
N GLN A 597 9.41 -15.97 -21.05
CA GLN A 597 10.12 -17.14 -20.53
C GLN A 597 11.40 -16.73 -19.79
N ALA A 598 12.22 -15.88 -20.40
CA ALA A 598 13.47 -15.41 -19.79
C ALA A 598 13.22 -14.57 -18.54
N ALA A 599 12.21 -13.70 -18.54
CA ALA A 599 11.83 -12.91 -17.37
C ALA A 599 11.41 -13.81 -16.19
N ILE A 600 10.53 -14.78 -16.41
CA ILE A 600 10.10 -15.73 -15.38
C ILE A 600 11.28 -16.58 -14.88
N THR A 601 12.14 -17.05 -15.77
CA THR A 601 13.34 -17.82 -15.39
C THR A 601 14.27 -16.99 -14.50
N ASN A 602 14.50 -15.71 -14.78
CA ASN A 602 15.30 -14.83 -13.93
C ASN A 602 14.71 -14.70 -12.51
N ILE A 603 13.38 -14.60 -12.40
CA ILE A 603 12.70 -14.56 -11.10
C ILE A 603 12.92 -15.89 -10.36
N LEU A 604 12.71 -17.02 -11.03
CA LEU A 604 12.88 -18.35 -10.43
C LEU A 604 14.31 -18.60 -9.98
N ASP A 605 15.29 -18.16 -10.75
CA ASP A 605 16.72 -18.26 -10.38
C ASP A 605 17.03 -17.51 -9.08
N ASN A 606 16.43 -16.34 -8.91
CA ASN A 606 16.56 -15.59 -7.68
C ASN A 606 15.81 -16.28 -6.52
N ALA A 607 14.61 -16.76 -6.73
CA ALA A 607 13.82 -17.47 -5.73
C ALA A 607 14.54 -18.75 -5.22
N ILE A 608 15.07 -19.56 -6.13
CA ILE A 608 15.87 -20.75 -5.79
C ILE A 608 17.12 -20.35 -4.97
N HIS A 609 17.84 -19.31 -5.39
CA HIS A 609 19.02 -18.85 -4.68
C HIS A 609 18.72 -18.39 -3.25
N TRP A 610 17.70 -17.55 -3.05
CA TRP A 610 17.40 -16.96 -1.75
C TRP A 610 16.74 -17.94 -0.79
N THR A 611 15.91 -18.86 -1.27
CA THR A 611 15.34 -19.93 -0.45
C THR A 611 16.41 -20.93 -0.01
N ARG A 612 17.33 -21.30 -0.91
CA ARG A 612 18.50 -22.11 -0.58
C ARG A 612 19.40 -21.42 0.45
N LEU A 613 19.73 -20.15 0.25
CA LEU A 613 20.58 -19.40 1.18
C LEU A 613 19.94 -19.30 2.58
N LYS A 614 18.62 -19.15 2.67
CA LYS A 614 17.91 -19.23 3.95
C LYS A 614 18.04 -20.63 4.57
N TYR A 615 17.87 -21.69 3.79
CA TYR A 615 18.04 -23.07 4.24
C TYR A 615 19.45 -23.35 4.81
N GLU A 616 20.49 -22.82 4.15
CA GLU A 616 21.90 -23.02 4.56
C GLU A 616 22.29 -22.16 5.77
N THR A 617 21.63 -21.03 6.02
CA THR A 617 22.04 -20.04 7.03
C THR A 617 21.06 -19.84 8.18
N SER A 618 19.87 -20.44 8.12
CA SER A 618 18.85 -20.35 9.16
C SER A 618 18.92 -21.53 10.11
N ASN A 619 18.77 -21.27 11.41
CA ASN A 619 18.58 -22.30 12.44
C ASN A 619 17.08 -22.65 12.64
N GLU A 620 16.24 -22.30 11.69
CA GLU A 620 14.78 -22.50 11.77
C GLU A 620 14.45 -23.99 11.59
N ILE A 621 14.01 -24.64 12.67
CA ILE A 621 13.69 -26.08 12.67
C ILE A 621 12.48 -26.31 11.77
N GLY A 622 12.63 -27.19 10.76
CA GLY A 622 11.56 -27.56 9.84
C GLY A 622 11.40 -26.67 8.61
N TYR A 623 12.24 -25.64 8.42
CA TYR A 623 12.23 -24.85 7.20
C TYR A 623 12.54 -25.72 5.97
N ARG A 624 11.70 -25.57 4.94
CA ARG A 624 11.90 -26.19 3.63
C ARG A 624 11.81 -25.13 2.54
N PRO A 625 12.78 -25.02 1.64
CA PRO A 625 12.70 -24.10 0.50
C PRO A 625 11.43 -24.33 -0.30
N ALA A 626 10.64 -23.28 -0.55
CA ALA A 626 9.40 -23.39 -1.28
C ALA A 626 9.19 -22.18 -2.22
N ILE A 627 8.68 -22.47 -3.42
CA ILE A 627 8.32 -21.49 -4.44
C ILE A 627 6.90 -21.81 -4.91
N ARG A 628 6.07 -20.77 -5.03
CA ARG A 628 4.70 -20.88 -5.53
C ARG A 628 4.49 -19.96 -6.72
N ILE A 629 3.82 -20.48 -7.76
CA ILE A 629 3.37 -19.71 -8.91
C ILE A 629 1.86 -19.82 -9.01
N GLN A 630 1.16 -18.71 -9.13
CA GLN A 630 -0.29 -18.71 -9.34
C GLN A 630 -0.73 -17.60 -10.29
N GLY A 631 -1.82 -17.83 -11.00
CA GLY A 631 -2.46 -16.86 -11.88
C GLY A 631 -3.57 -16.10 -11.14
N LEU A 632 -3.66 -14.80 -11.43
CA LEU A 632 -4.71 -13.91 -10.93
C LEU A 632 -5.34 -13.16 -12.13
N PRO A 633 -6.28 -13.78 -12.87
CA PRO A 633 -6.81 -13.20 -14.10
C PRO A 633 -7.55 -11.87 -13.94
N ASP A 634 -8.27 -11.71 -12.82
CA ASP A 634 -9.17 -10.58 -12.59
C ASP A 634 -8.85 -9.73 -11.35
N HIS A 635 -7.73 -10.00 -10.68
CA HIS A 635 -7.39 -9.34 -9.43
C HIS A 635 -6.95 -7.88 -9.65
N PHE A 636 -6.24 -7.59 -10.73
CA PHE A 636 -5.72 -6.27 -11.03
C PHE A 636 -6.53 -5.58 -12.13
N PRO A 637 -6.88 -4.30 -11.97
CA PRO A 637 -7.63 -3.56 -12.99
C PRO A 637 -6.86 -3.39 -14.30
N GLU A 638 -5.53 -3.39 -14.25
CA GLU A 638 -4.66 -3.25 -15.42
C GLU A 638 -4.69 -4.47 -16.34
N GLY A 639 -4.92 -5.66 -15.77
CA GLY A 639 -4.99 -6.90 -16.54
C GLY A 639 -4.67 -8.14 -15.73
N PRO A 640 -4.64 -9.31 -16.39
CA PRO A 640 -4.32 -10.56 -15.72
C PRO A 640 -2.89 -10.56 -15.22
N ALA A 641 -2.64 -11.24 -14.10
CA ALA A 641 -1.34 -11.25 -13.45
C ALA A 641 -0.84 -12.66 -13.13
N LEU A 642 0.47 -12.84 -13.20
CA LEU A 642 1.18 -14.01 -12.71
C LEU A 642 1.95 -13.63 -11.46
N VAL A 643 1.73 -14.35 -10.37
CA VAL A 643 2.40 -14.12 -9.09
C VAL A 643 3.39 -15.24 -8.82
N ILE A 644 4.61 -14.87 -8.44
CA ILE A 644 5.68 -15.79 -8.05
C ILE A 644 6.10 -15.43 -6.64
N LEU A 645 5.97 -16.40 -5.73
CA LEU A 645 6.22 -16.27 -4.30
C LEU A 645 7.34 -17.20 -3.88
N ASP A 646 8.16 -16.77 -2.95
CA ASP A 646 9.13 -17.63 -2.27
C ASP A 646 9.09 -17.45 -0.75
N ASN A 647 9.65 -18.40 -0.03
CA ASN A 647 9.81 -18.34 1.43
C ASN A 647 11.25 -18.03 1.86
N GLY A 648 12.06 -17.43 0.99
CA GLY A 648 13.44 -17.06 1.25
C GLY A 648 13.60 -15.93 2.27
N LYS A 649 14.73 -15.22 2.21
CA LYS A 649 15.04 -14.10 3.12
C LYS A 649 14.35 -12.78 2.75
N GLY A 650 13.60 -12.75 1.65
CA GLY A 650 13.04 -11.52 1.11
C GLY A 650 14.13 -10.54 0.60
N PHE A 651 13.73 -9.28 0.43
CA PHE A 651 14.63 -8.24 -0.05
C PHE A 651 15.35 -7.55 1.09
N ASN A 652 16.67 -7.65 1.14
CA ASN A 652 17.53 -6.94 2.10
C ASN A 652 17.83 -5.48 1.68
N ILE A 653 17.45 -5.11 0.46
CA ILE A 653 17.58 -3.75 -0.08
C ILE A 653 16.17 -3.22 -0.39
N PRO A 654 15.99 -1.90 -0.41
CA PRO A 654 14.71 -1.34 -0.84
C PRO A 654 14.30 -1.89 -2.20
N VAL A 655 13.05 -2.28 -2.35
CA VAL A 655 12.49 -2.86 -3.58
C VAL A 655 12.85 -2.03 -4.83
N GLN A 656 12.90 -0.72 -4.68
CA GLN A 656 13.24 0.23 -5.73
C GLN A 656 14.72 0.22 -6.14
N GLU A 657 15.58 -0.25 -5.26
CA GLU A 657 16.99 -0.48 -5.57
C GLU A 657 17.18 -1.85 -6.25
N ALA A 658 16.31 -2.82 -5.93
CA ALA A 658 16.38 -4.18 -6.45
C ALA A 658 16.15 -4.26 -7.97
N VAL A 659 15.37 -3.33 -8.54
CA VAL A 659 15.13 -3.25 -9.99
C VAL A 659 16.11 -2.33 -10.73
N LYS A 660 17.06 -1.68 -10.03
CA LYS A 660 18.08 -0.88 -10.71
C LYS A 660 19.15 -1.78 -11.31
N PRO A 661 19.70 -1.42 -12.47
CA PRO A 661 20.79 -2.17 -13.07
C PRO A 661 22.02 -2.20 -12.16
N PHE A 662 22.72 -3.32 -12.14
CA PHE A 662 23.97 -3.56 -11.38
C PHE A 662 23.79 -3.50 -9.85
N LYS A 663 22.56 -3.54 -9.35
CA LYS A 663 22.25 -3.66 -7.93
C LYS A 663 21.99 -5.11 -7.58
N THR A 664 22.87 -5.69 -6.77
CA THR A 664 22.73 -7.08 -6.31
C THR A 664 23.31 -7.23 -4.92
N THR A 665 22.66 -8.06 -4.11
CA THR A 665 23.18 -8.57 -2.84
C THR A 665 23.65 -10.03 -2.98
N ARG A 666 23.51 -10.62 -4.17
CA ARG A 666 23.94 -11.97 -4.48
C ARG A 666 25.44 -11.95 -4.80
N PRO A 667 26.30 -12.70 -4.06
CA PRO A 667 27.70 -12.84 -4.38
C PRO A 667 27.89 -13.37 -5.80
N GLY A 668 28.69 -12.67 -6.62
CA GLY A 668 28.93 -13.03 -8.02
C GLY A 668 27.78 -12.77 -8.99
N GLY A 669 26.67 -12.16 -8.53
CA GLY A 669 25.59 -11.74 -9.39
C GLY A 669 25.89 -10.40 -10.08
N MET A 670 25.48 -10.24 -11.33
CA MET A 670 25.65 -8.99 -12.10
C MET A 670 24.63 -7.89 -11.72
N GLY A 671 23.57 -8.22 -10.98
CA GLY A 671 22.52 -7.25 -10.61
C GLY A 671 21.63 -6.81 -11.78
N LEU A 672 21.50 -7.63 -12.81
CA LEU A 672 20.73 -7.34 -14.02
C LEU A 672 19.41 -8.10 -14.10
N GLY A 673 19.21 -9.16 -13.30
CA GLY A 673 18.07 -10.06 -13.43
C GLY A 673 16.71 -9.37 -13.27
N LEU A 674 16.48 -8.64 -12.17
CA LEU A 674 15.21 -7.94 -11.94
C LEU A 674 15.06 -6.70 -12.81
N TYR A 675 16.14 -6.00 -13.12
CA TYR A 675 16.14 -4.94 -14.12
C TYR A 675 15.67 -5.46 -15.49
N TYR A 676 16.18 -6.61 -15.92
CA TYR A 676 15.73 -7.28 -17.14
C TYR A 676 14.23 -7.57 -17.11
N VAL A 677 13.73 -8.13 -16.01
CA VAL A 677 12.29 -8.42 -15.85
C VAL A 677 11.45 -7.15 -15.98
N GLU A 678 11.85 -6.04 -15.35
CA GLU A 678 11.18 -4.76 -15.46
C GLU A 678 11.14 -4.26 -16.91
N GLN A 679 12.27 -4.31 -17.61
CA GLN A 679 12.36 -3.89 -19.01
C GLN A 679 11.51 -4.75 -19.95
N VAL A 680 11.46 -6.06 -19.73
CA VAL A 680 10.58 -6.96 -20.49
C VAL A 680 9.11 -6.60 -20.27
N MET A 681 8.71 -6.39 -19.03
CA MET A 681 7.33 -6.03 -18.72
C MET A 681 6.95 -4.67 -19.32
N GLU A 682 7.81 -3.66 -19.22
CA GLU A 682 7.59 -2.37 -19.88
C GLU A 682 7.46 -2.50 -21.41
N ALA A 683 8.30 -3.32 -22.07
CA ALA A 683 8.28 -3.51 -23.50
C ALA A 683 6.99 -4.15 -24.04
N ILE A 684 6.26 -4.89 -23.20
CA ILE A 684 4.96 -5.47 -23.53
C ILE A 684 3.78 -4.68 -22.95
N ASN A 685 3.99 -3.44 -22.52
CA ASN A 685 3.01 -2.61 -21.81
C ASN A 685 2.41 -3.29 -20.56
N GLY A 686 3.15 -4.22 -19.96
CA GLY A 686 2.85 -4.85 -18.70
C GLY A 686 3.54 -4.14 -17.52
N LYS A 687 3.56 -4.79 -16.35
CA LYS A 687 4.08 -4.19 -15.14
C LYS A 687 4.67 -5.24 -14.20
N LEU A 688 5.83 -4.94 -13.60
CA LEU A 688 6.39 -5.68 -12.48
C LEU A 688 6.01 -5.00 -11.16
N ILE A 689 5.43 -5.74 -10.23
CA ILE A 689 5.25 -5.31 -8.84
C ILE A 689 6.04 -6.24 -7.95
N ILE A 690 6.74 -5.67 -6.97
CA ILE A 690 7.44 -6.39 -5.91
C ILE A 690 6.79 -5.99 -4.60
N CYS A 691 6.25 -6.95 -3.88
CA CYS A 691 5.52 -6.76 -2.64
C CYS A 691 5.80 -7.90 -1.66
N SER A 692 5.07 -7.96 -0.56
CA SER A 692 5.03 -9.13 0.32
C SER A 692 3.83 -10.03 -0.02
N SER A 693 3.82 -11.26 0.44
CA SER A 693 2.66 -12.15 0.29
C SER A 693 1.43 -11.62 1.06
N GLU A 694 1.67 -10.90 2.16
CA GLU A 694 0.62 -10.24 2.97
C GLU A 694 -0.11 -9.15 2.18
N ASP A 695 0.59 -8.44 1.29
CA ASP A 695 0.01 -7.37 0.46
C ASP A 695 -0.99 -7.90 -0.58
N LEU A 696 -1.01 -9.21 -0.81
CA LEU A 696 -1.82 -9.88 -1.82
C LEU A 696 -2.91 -10.79 -1.21
N ASP A 697 -3.08 -10.78 0.10
CA ASP A 697 -3.94 -11.73 0.83
C ASP A 697 -3.63 -13.20 0.50
N LEU A 698 -2.35 -13.51 0.24
CA LEU A 698 -1.90 -14.84 -0.10
C LEU A 698 -1.27 -15.55 1.10
N SER A 699 -1.11 -16.87 0.98
CA SER A 699 -0.65 -17.76 2.05
C SER A 699 0.58 -17.23 2.81
N GLU A 700 0.47 -17.13 4.12
CA GLU A 700 1.54 -16.73 5.06
C GLU A 700 2.77 -17.67 5.04
N ALA A 701 2.68 -18.81 4.37
CA ALA A 701 3.81 -19.75 4.23
C ALA A 701 4.96 -19.21 3.35
N TYR A 702 4.70 -18.17 2.54
CA TYR A 702 5.67 -17.58 1.61
C TYR A 702 6.09 -16.20 2.08
N THR A 703 6.90 -16.16 3.14
CA THR A 703 7.34 -14.94 3.82
C THR A 703 8.52 -14.22 3.14
N GLY A 704 9.03 -14.73 2.02
CA GLY A 704 10.18 -14.17 1.32
C GLY A 704 9.81 -13.04 0.36
N ALA A 705 9.99 -13.26 -0.93
CA ALA A 705 9.66 -12.30 -1.96
C ALA A 705 8.34 -12.67 -2.67
N ALA A 706 7.56 -11.64 -3.03
CA ALA A 706 6.40 -11.76 -3.91
C ALA A 706 6.60 -10.86 -5.13
N LEU A 707 6.64 -11.45 -6.31
CA LEU A 707 6.79 -10.74 -7.58
C LEU A 707 5.54 -10.96 -8.43
N VAL A 708 4.95 -9.87 -8.90
CA VAL A 708 3.73 -9.87 -9.70
C VAL A 708 4.04 -9.33 -11.09
N LEU A 709 3.77 -10.14 -12.09
CA LEU A 709 3.85 -9.75 -13.50
C LEU A 709 2.42 -9.48 -13.99
N ILE A 710 2.06 -8.22 -14.18
CA ILE A 710 0.75 -7.81 -14.69
C ILE A 710 0.86 -7.61 -16.20
N PHE A 711 0.00 -8.30 -16.95
CA PHE A 711 -0.06 -8.19 -18.41
C PHE A 711 -1.19 -7.28 -18.82
N SER A 712 -0.98 -6.47 -19.87
CA SER A 712 -2.00 -5.54 -20.34
C SER A 712 -3.24 -6.27 -20.89
N LYS A 713 -4.45 -5.75 -20.64
CA LYS A 713 -5.73 -6.28 -21.18
C LYS A 713 -5.84 -6.20 -22.69
N GLY A 714 -4.97 -5.49 -23.37
CA GLY A 714 -4.95 -5.34 -24.84
C GLY A 714 -3.98 -6.29 -25.55
N ASN A 715 -3.28 -7.12 -24.82
CA ASN A 715 -2.32 -8.08 -25.36
C ASN A 715 -2.87 -9.50 -25.39
#